data_8fed09da7156cb9e384a598158c792f4
#
_entry.id   8fed09da7156cb9e384a598158c792f4
#
_cell.length_a   1.000
_cell.length_b   1.000
_cell.length_c   1.000
_cell.angle_alpha   90.00
_cell.angle_beta   90.00
_cell.angle_gamma   90.00
#
_symmetry.space_group_name_H-M   'P 1'
#
loop_
_entity.id
_entity.type
_entity.pdbx_description
1 polymer ?
#
loop_
_entity_poly.entity_id
_entity_poly.type
_entity_poly.pdbx_seq_one_letter_code
_entity_poly.pdbx_strand_id
1 'polypeptide(L)'
;VGRLAKWAVVLLAFVLAVVVVDVAALWVLTHTEWGHERVKNVAVSGMEKVVHGKTTIARVSGGMLSNVTFEKVVITDSAGAPFISVDSLTTDYSISDLFRKRIELDHAVFVRPNVVLDKDANGVWNWARILPGLIDTTKRPPNAPPQPEGWGDWIRAGDVRIVNGHFLIVSPWAPAKNLKGAAADSAVRDALSGRSRAYVERGPGGLRRRIEIDSVNGRLPLLRISQPGQPSSVAEVATLAMNAYFVRPPGGRFRNLHGTFAFNTDSIWWASAATTFPKGSTAAGSGSFVFGSGDMTLALRSDQLVFDDVRWAYLALPPDAHGKMNFALKWRGLTQDYTISNADVTLRQASAKGSFGITLDDSVTIHDTDLRFTGVDTKVLSDLIPGVKIPRTGVFAGRATVRGGRRALNVKGDITFDDRSAGRSRFVLEGQIGVLDGSVLRARALRVQMLPLQVALLSSWRPNLPIAGVVTGKTTLNGTTATQFAMNLEITHDDRGETSSISGSAVLHANGPTRIDADVVAYPISLAEVGRFVPSAGLQGEATGPIHLHGPLSDLLVDTDLHTPDGGSISSNGTLDVASQATGYDLSATLTAFNLSVVDSKAPVTSLTGDVTAVGRGTDLPTLTSKVAADLSSSHVIRGADSIAVDTLSVRASAANGDAHVERLFAAGAQTRATASGGFGLVSNRIDSLNYAVVVDSLGALNRWLPKSTDSTSVPPRPAVVARILAEARADSARTAKRTEMERMVHGRPPPRLVVNRPRPVPRDTMVGRLYFAGTL
;
A
#
# COMPACT_ATOMS: atom_id res chain seq x y z
N VAL A 1 -84.31 63.03 -38.35
CA VAL A 1 -83.07 63.02 -37.53
C VAL A 1 -83.36 62.69 -36.04
N GLY A 2 -84.56 63.10 -35.46
CA GLY A 2 -84.86 62.88 -34.04
C GLY A 2 -85.11 61.45 -33.55
N ARG A 3 -85.55 60.52 -34.42
CA ARG A 3 -85.78 59.12 -34.02
C ARG A 3 -84.50 58.24 -33.97
N LEU A 4 -83.52 58.43 -34.85
CA LEU A 4 -82.23 57.75 -34.83
C LEU A 4 -81.39 58.12 -33.59
N ALA A 5 -81.39 59.42 -33.22
CA ALA A 5 -80.69 59.85 -31.98
C ALA A 5 -81.24 59.21 -30.69
N LYS A 6 -82.58 59.05 -30.62
CA LYS A 6 -83.21 58.34 -29.44
C LYS A 6 -82.83 56.85 -29.36
N TRP A 7 -82.78 56.17 -30.51
CA TRP A 7 -82.31 54.79 -30.53
C TRP A 7 -80.85 54.61 -30.22
N ALA A 8 -79.97 55.54 -30.66
CA ALA A 8 -78.54 55.54 -30.30
C ALA A 8 -78.34 55.79 -28.82
N VAL A 9 -79.12 56.65 -28.19
CA VAL A 9 -79.04 56.88 -26.70
C VAL A 9 -79.55 55.68 -25.94
N VAL A 10 -80.62 55.03 -26.42
CA VAL A 10 -81.16 53.76 -25.77
C VAL A 10 -80.16 52.60 -25.97
N LEU A 11 -79.52 52.50 -27.14
CA LEU A 11 -78.49 51.47 -27.36
C LEU A 11 -77.27 51.76 -26.50
N LEU A 12 -76.80 53.02 -26.41
CA LEU A 12 -75.68 53.39 -25.52
C LEU A 12 -75.99 53.13 -24.03
N ALA A 13 -77.24 53.47 -23.59
CA ALA A 13 -77.68 53.18 -22.21
C ALA A 13 -77.76 51.67 -21.93
N PHE A 14 -78.20 50.88 -22.90
CA PHE A 14 -78.25 49.42 -22.82
C PHE A 14 -76.81 48.84 -22.78
N VAL A 15 -75.90 49.28 -23.63
CA VAL A 15 -74.49 48.88 -23.59
C VAL A 15 -73.86 49.25 -22.26
N LEU A 16 -74.12 50.49 -21.77
CA LEU A 16 -73.62 50.93 -20.49
C LEU A 16 -74.21 50.11 -19.31
N ALA A 17 -75.50 49.78 -19.37
CA ALA A 17 -76.14 48.92 -18.37
C ALA A 17 -75.56 47.50 -18.38
N VAL A 18 -75.31 46.91 -19.55
CA VAL A 18 -74.65 45.61 -19.69
C VAL A 18 -73.23 45.71 -19.14
N VAL A 19 -72.44 46.73 -19.46
CA VAL A 19 -71.07 46.90 -18.91
C VAL A 19 -71.13 47.09 -17.37
N VAL A 20 -72.10 47.83 -16.81
CA VAL A 20 -72.23 47.96 -15.34
C VAL A 20 -72.65 46.66 -14.69
N VAL A 21 -73.53 45.86 -15.31
CA VAL A 21 -73.89 44.52 -14.83
C VAL A 21 -72.69 43.55 -14.91
N ASP A 22 -71.95 43.58 -16.00
CA ASP A 22 -70.75 42.77 -16.16
C ASP A 22 -69.65 43.15 -15.13
N VAL A 23 -69.44 44.44 -14.91
CA VAL A 23 -68.50 44.97 -13.90
C VAL A 23 -68.99 44.61 -12.50
N ALA A 24 -70.27 44.73 -12.22
CA ALA A 24 -70.83 44.34 -10.89
C ALA A 24 -70.75 42.79 -10.70
N ALA A 25 -71.08 42.00 -11.74
CA ALA A 25 -70.95 40.55 -11.69
C ALA A 25 -69.47 40.14 -11.46
N LEU A 26 -68.55 40.82 -12.15
CA LEU A 26 -67.13 40.63 -12.05
C LEU A 26 -66.63 41.04 -10.64
N TRP A 27 -67.15 42.14 -10.09
CA TRP A 27 -66.85 42.59 -8.75
C TRP A 27 -67.34 41.59 -7.69
N VAL A 28 -68.57 41.05 -7.81
CA VAL A 28 -69.13 40.01 -6.95
C VAL A 28 -68.27 38.73 -7.04
N LEU A 29 -67.87 38.34 -8.22
CA LEU A 29 -67.06 37.15 -8.45
C LEU A 29 -65.63 37.28 -7.84
N THR A 30 -65.10 38.49 -7.79
CA THR A 30 -63.74 38.77 -7.35
C THR A 30 -63.60 39.16 -5.86
N HIS A 31 -64.72 39.65 -5.22
CA HIS A 31 -64.67 40.23 -3.89
C HIS A 31 -65.56 39.50 -2.86
N THR A 32 -66.33 38.47 -3.27
CA THR A 32 -67.19 37.72 -2.34
C THR A 32 -66.71 36.31 -2.12
N GLU A 33 -67.01 35.74 -0.92
CA GLU A 33 -66.76 34.36 -0.62
C GLU A 33 -67.42 33.39 -1.59
N TRP A 34 -68.62 33.74 -2.08
CA TRP A 34 -69.33 32.99 -3.11
C TRP A 34 -68.58 32.92 -4.41
N GLY A 35 -67.95 34.02 -4.85
CA GLY A 35 -67.11 34.04 -6.03
C GLY A 35 -65.84 33.20 -5.84
N HIS A 36 -65.19 33.31 -4.70
CA HIS A 36 -64.03 32.53 -4.35
C HIS A 36 -64.33 31.02 -4.37
N GLU A 37 -65.41 30.57 -3.80
CA GLU A 37 -65.85 29.16 -3.85
C GLU A 37 -66.18 28.70 -5.26
N ARG A 38 -66.75 29.57 -6.10
CA ARG A 38 -67.03 29.23 -7.53
C ARG A 38 -65.73 29.05 -8.31
N VAL A 39 -64.73 29.91 -8.12
CA VAL A 39 -63.39 29.77 -8.77
C VAL A 39 -62.66 28.55 -8.23
N LYS A 40 -62.76 28.25 -6.94
CA LYS A 40 -62.22 27.02 -6.35
C LYS A 40 -62.80 25.78 -7.04
N ASN A 41 -64.12 25.73 -7.17
CA ASN A 41 -64.80 24.59 -7.79
C ASN A 41 -64.43 24.42 -9.31
N VAL A 42 -64.31 25.54 -10.03
CA VAL A 42 -63.82 25.52 -11.41
C VAL A 42 -62.39 25.08 -11.48
N ALA A 43 -61.48 25.55 -10.59
CA ALA A 43 -60.08 25.14 -10.53
C ALA A 43 -59.95 23.62 -10.23
N VAL A 44 -60.68 23.12 -9.20
CA VAL A 44 -60.72 21.71 -8.85
C VAL A 44 -61.24 20.87 -10.01
N SER A 45 -62.35 21.22 -10.61
CA SER A 45 -62.95 20.50 -11.77
C SER A 45 -62.04 20.56 -13.00
N GLY A 46 -61.30 21.65 -13.22
CA GLY A 46 -60.29 21.76 -14.27
C GLY A 46 -59.10 20.83 -14.04
N MET A 47 -58.60 20.81 -12.80
CA MET A 47 -57.50 19.94 -12.39
C MET A 47 -57.87 18.46 -12.47
N GLU A 48 -59.09 18.08 -12.05
CA GLU A 48 -59.55 16.68 -12.13
C GLU A 48 -59.70 16.15 -13.56
N LYS A 49 -59.79 17.00 -14.56
CA LYS A 49 -59.73 16.60 -15.98
C LYS A 49 -58.31 16.26 -16.46
N VAL A 50 -57.33 16.79 -15.79
CA VAL A 50 -55.86 16.57 -16.12
C VAL A 50 -55.29 15.52 -15.18
N VAL A 51 -55.72 15.49 -13.93
CA VAL A 51 -55.21 14.65 -12.85
C VAL A 51 -56.13 13.48 -12.57
N HIS A 52 -55.66 12.27 -12.79
CA HIS A 52 -56.37 11.03 -12.39
C HIS A 52 -56.16 10.75 -10.92
N GLY A 53 -56.79 11.59 -10.05
CA GLY A 53 -56.71 11.53 -8.64
C GLY A 53 -57.68 12.52 -8.00
N LYS A 54 -57.54 12.77 -6.71
CA LYS A 54 -58.36 13.73 -6.00
C LYS A 54 -57.57 15.00 -5.74
N THR A 55 -58.13 16.14 -6.15
CA THR A 55 -57.59 17.47 -5.88
C THR A 55 -58.41 18.14 -4.80
N THR A 56 -57.82 18.69 -3.78
CA THR A 56 -58.46 19.50 -2.75
C THR A 56 -57.75 20.85 -2.58
N ILE A 57 -58.55 21.92 -2.45
CA ILE A 57 -58.08 23.28 -2.20
C ILE A 57 -58.86 23.77 -1.02
N ALA A 58 -58.22 24.18 0.09
CA ALA A 58 -58.92 24.63 1.27
C ALA A 58 -59.54 26.00 1.04
N ARG A 59 -58.81 26.95 0.51
CA ARG A 59 -59.25 28.32 0.29
C ARG A 59 -58.65 28.92 -0.97
N VAL A 60 -59.39 29.78 -1.59
CA VAL A 60 -58.96 30.63 -2.69
C VAL A 60 -59.15 32.07 -2.31
N SER A 61 -58.14 32.90 -2.53
CA SER A 61 -58.14 34.34 -2.23
C SER A 61 -57.38 35.12 -3.31
N GLY A 62 -57.48 36.45 -3.29
CA GLY A 62 -56.80 37.31 -4.25
C GLY A 62 -57.73 38.04 -5.17
N GLY A 63 -57.18 38.72 -6.15
CA GLY A 63 -57.93 39.61 -7.09
C GLY A 63 -58.71 38.92 -8.19
N MET A 64 -58.66 37.60 -8.32
CA MET A 64 -59.40 36.69 -9.20
C MET A 64 -59.32 36.97 -10.72
N LEU A 65 -58.93 38.16 -11.14
CA LEU A 65 -58.83 38.51 -12.57
C LEU A 65 -57.42 38.29 -13.12
N SER A 66 -56.42 38.42 -12.27
CA SER A 66 -55.02 38.34 -12.69
C SER A 66 -54.13 37.72 -11.64
N ASN A 67 -54.47 37.80 -10.33
CA ASN A 67 -53.68 37.24 -9.25
C ASN A 67 -54.57 36.38 -8.35
N VAL A 68 -54.14 35.15 -8.07
CA VAL A 68 -54.87 34.25 -7.22
C VAL A 68 -53.91 33.54 -6.26
N THR A 69 -54.39 33.32 -5.05
CA THR A 69 -53.70 32.52 -4.03
C THR A 69 -54.57 31.33 -3.64
N PHE A 70 -54.01 30.13 -3.87
CA PHE A 70 -54.57 28.88 -3.44
C PHE A 70 -53.89 28.42 -2.16
N GLU A 71 -54.66 28.13 -1.12
CA GLU A 71 -54.19 27.70 0.18
C GLU A 71 -54.46 26.19 0.37
N LYS A 72 -53.46 25.47 0.90
CA LYS A 72 -53.51 24.02 1.19
C LYS A 72 -53.98 23.19 -0.02
N VAL A 73 -53.30 23.36 -1.13
CA VAL A 73 -53.55 22.54 -2.31
C VAL A 73 -52.97 21.15 -2.07
N VAL A 74 -53.78 20.11 -2.21
CA VAL A 74 -53.36 18.71 -2.06
C VAL A 74 -53.88 17.91 -3.25
N ILE A 75 -52.96 17.19 -3.88
CA ILE A 75 -53.25 16.25 -4.96
C ILE A 75 -52.84 14.85 -4.46
N THR A 76 -53.76 13.90 -4.50
CA THR A 76 -53.55 12.50 -4.16
C THR A 76 -53.86 11.64 -5.35
N ASP A 77 -53.32 10.41 -5.37
CA ASP A 77 -53.72 9.41 -6.34
C ASP A 77 -55.16 8.88 -6.03
N SER A 78 -55.65 7.99 -6.92
CA SER A 78 -56.99 7.38 -6.77
C SER A 78 -57.16 6.53 -5.50
N ALA A 79 -56.01 6.10 -4.87
CA ALA A 79 -56.00 5.36 -3.60
C ALA A 79 -55.85 6.28 -2.39
N GLY A 80 -55.71 7.60 -2.59
CA GLY A 80 -55.54 8.58 -1.53
C GLY A 80 -54.09 8.79 -1.09
N ALA A 81 -53.11 8.18 -1.77
CA ALA A 81 -51.70 8.41 -1.45
C ALA A 81 -51.25 9.81 -1.90
N PRO A 82 -50.44 10.51 -1.09
CA PRO A 82 -50.02 11.87 -1.39
C PRO A 82 -49.08 11.91 -2.62
N PHE A 83 -49.31 12.90 -3.49
CA PHE A 83 -48.45 13.18 -4.62
C PHE A 83 -47.82 14.57 -4.53
N ILE A 84 -48.68 15.59 -4.46
CA ILE A 84 -48.24 16.98 -4.30
C ILE A 84 -49.06 17.64 -3.20
N SER A 85 -48.44 18.37 -2.29
CA SER A 85 -49.10 19.31 -1.42
C SER A 85 -48.34 20.63 -1.39
N VAL A 86 -49.07 21.73 -1.30
CA VAL A 86 -48.51 23.07 -1.23
C VAL A 86 -49.31 23.86 -0.17
N ASP A 87 -48.62 24.51 0.75
CA ASP A 87 -49.31 25.33 1.77
C ASP A 87 -49.95 26.57 1.15
N SER A 88 -49.21 27.21 0.22
CA SER A 88 -49.73 28.35 -0.54
C SER A 88 -49.10 28.41 -1.92
N LEU A 89 -49.93 28.60 -2.92
CA LEU A 89 -49.54 28.90 -4.31
C LEU A 89 -50.16 30.23 -4.69
N THR A 90 -49.34 31.26 -4.86
CA THR A 90 -49.75 32.56 -5.39
C THR A 90 -49.23 32.70 -6.79
N THR A 91 -50.09 33.13 -7.73
CA THR A 91 -49.67 33.21 -9.15
C THR A 91 -50.54 34.26 -9.87
N ASP A 92 -49.93 34.87 -10.87
CA ASP A 92 -50.65 35.65 -11.86
C ASP A 92 -51.04 34.70 -13.02
N TYR A 93 -52.21 34.91 -13.60
CA TYR A 93 -52.71 34.15 -14.73
C TYR A 93 -53.59 35.04 -15.66
N SER A 94 -53.74 34.55 -16.90
CA SER A 94 -54.62 35.19 -17.88
C SER A 94 -55.89 34.38 -18.08
N ILE A 95 -57.04 34.99 -17.88
CA ILE A 95 -58.34 34.34 -18.15
C ILE A 95 -58.48 33.95 -19.62
N SER A 96 -57.92 34.76 -20.56
CA SER A 96 -57.98 34.45 -21.98
C SER A 96 -57.20 33.16 -22.34
N ASP A 97 -56.14 32.85 -21.62
CA ASP A 97 -55.37 31.65 -21.84
C ASP A 97 -56.09 30.41 -21.29
N LEU A 98 -56.80 30.55 -20.17
CA LEU A 98 -57.67 29.49 -19.65
C LEU A 98 -58.78 29.16 -20.62
N PHE A 99 -59.42 30.13 -21.27
CA PHE A 99 -60.39 29.87 -22.30
C PHE A 99 -59.83 29.12 -23.52
N ARG A 100 -58.53 29.29 -23.82
CA ARG A 100 -57.77 28.55 -24.84
C ARG A 100 -57.26 27.21 -24.34
N LYS A 101 -57.63 26.77 -23.12
CA LYS A 101 -57.18 25.58 -22.43
C LYS A 101 -55.67 25.58 -22.14
N ARG A 102 -55.06 26.76 -22.04
CA ARG A 102 -53.63 26.96 -21.73
C ARG A 102 -53.46 27.31 -20.25
N ILE A 103 -52.59 26.58 -19.57
CA ILE A 103 -52.21 26.84 -18.18
C ILE A 103 -50.89 27.65 -18.24
N GLU A 104 -51.03 28.99 -18.23
CA GLU A 104 -49.91 29.91 -18.22
C GLU A 104 -49.98 30.69 -16.90
N LEU A 105 -48.95 30.51 -16.07
CA LEU A 105 -48.82 31.10 -14.74
C LEU A 105 -47.59 32.00 -14.76
N ASP A 106 -47.73 33.22 -14.24
CA ASP A 106 -46.61 34.13 -14.06
C ASP A 106 -46.44 34.48 -12.59
N HIS A 107 -45.20 34.80 -12.17
CA HIS A 107 -44.87 35.11 -10.77
C HIS A 107 -45.37 34.06 -9.79
N ALA A 108 -45.23 32.78 -10.16
CA ALA A 108 -45.75 31.67 -9.36
C ALA A 108 -44.88 31.43 -8.10
N VAL A 109 -45.43 31.64 -6.93
CA VAL A 109 -44.76 31.48 -5.64
C VAL A 109 -45.35 30.24 -4.92
N PHE A 110 -44.52 29.19 -4.81
CA PHE A 110 -44.86 27.99 -4.08
C PHE A 110 -44.22 28.03 -2.69
N VAL A 111 -45.05 28.02 -1.66
CA VAL A 111 -44.62 27.99 -0.26
C VAL A 111 -44.78 26.59 0.29
N ARG A 112 -43.71 26.00 0.78
CA ARG A 112 -43.61 24.62 1.29
C ARG A 112 -44.24 23.58 0.36
N PRO A 113 -43.89 23.57 -0.93
CA PRO A 113 -44.32 22.49 -1.79
C PRO A 113 -43.69 21.19 -1.31
N ASN A 114 -44.48 20.14 -1.18
CA ASN A 114 -44.04 18.79 -0.88
C ASN A 114 -44.46 17.87 -2.03
N VAL A 115 -43.51 17.25 -2.68
CA VAL A 115 -43.69 16.37 -3.85
C VAL A 115 -43.19 14.97 -3.50
N VAL A 116 -44.07 13.98 -3.63
CA VAL A 116 -43.76 12.57 -3.37
C VAL A 116 -43.79 11.79 -4.67
N LEU A 117 -42.64 11.34 -5.14
CA LEU A 117 -42.49 10.47 -6.30
C LEU A 117 -42.30 9.03 -5.80
N ASP A 118 -43.30 8.21 -5.96
CA ASP A 118 -43.32 6.82 -5.50
C ASP A 118 -43.40 5.83 -6.68
N LYS A 119 -42.39 4.96 -6.79
CA LYS A 119 -42.34 3.88 -7.77
C LYS A 119 -42.86 2.61 -7.10
N ASP A 120 -43.91 2.01 -7.62
CA ASP A 120 -44.49 0.78 -7.05
C ASP A 120 -43.63 -0.47 -7.28
N ALA A 121 -44.06 -1.61 -6.74
CA ALA A 121 -43.36 -2.88 -6.89
C ALA A 121 -43.26 -3.36 -8.35
N ASN A 122 -44.21 -2.94 -9.22
CA ASN A 122 -44.24 -3.27 -10.65
C ASN A 122 -43.35 -2.30 -11.48
N GLY A 123 -42.71 -1.34 -10.84
CA GLY A 123 -41.85 -0.37 -11.50
C GLY A 123 -42.58 0.82 -12.12
N VAL A 124 -43.85 1.06 -11.77
CA VAL A 124 -44.63 2.18 -12.27
C VAL A 124 -44.62 3.32 -11.27
N TRP A 125 -44.33 4.54 -11.73
CA TRP A 125 -44.32 5.72 -10.93
C TRP A 125 -45.75 6.22 -10.62
N ASN A 126 -46.00 6.78 -9.42
CA ASN A 126 -47.29 7.38 -9.07
C ASN A 126 -47.69 8.51 -10.03
N TRP A 127 -46.74 9.40 -10.40
CA TRP A 127 -47.02 10.48 -11.34
C TRP A 127 -47.51 9.98 -12.68
N ALA A 128 -47.02 8.79 -13.15
CA ALA A 128 -47.47 8.17 -14.39
C ALA A 128 -48.95 7.73 -14.36
N ARG A 129 -49.40 7.36 -13.15
CA ARG A 129 -50.82 7.00 -12.96
C ARG A 129 -51.67 8.24 -12.78
N ILE A 130 -51.16 9.27 -12.17
CA ILE A 130 -51.89 10.53 -11.82
C ILE A 130 -51.98 11.45 -13.04
N LEU A 131 -50.95 11.50 -13.87
CA LEU A 131 -50.88 12.36 -15.05
C LEU A 131 -50.69 11.56 -16.36
N PRO A 132 -51.64 10.68 -16.75
CA PRO A 132 -51.46 9.83 -17.90
C PRO A 132 -51.33 10.61 -19.23
N GLY A 133 -51.90 11.80 -19.30
CA GLY A 133 -51.74 12.68 -20.47
C GLY A 133 -50.31 13.15 -20.74
N LEU A 134 -49.43 13.14 -19.71
CA LEU A 134 -47.99 13.40 -19.90
C LEU A 134 -47.25 12.17 -20.43
N ILE A 135 -47.87 10.98 -20.46
CA ILE A 135 -47.25 9.71 -20.83
C ILE A 135 -47.67 9.28 -22.20
N ASP A 136 -48.73 9.86 -22.78
CA ASP A 136 -49.20 9.41 -24.12
C ASP A 136 -48.14 9.69 -25.18
N THR A 137 -47.12 8.84 -25.15
CA THR A 137 -46.09 8.72 -26.17
C THR A 137 -46.56 7.78 -27.29
N THR A 138 -47.86 7.63 -27.52
CA THR A 138 -48.29 6.99 -28.77
C THR A 138 -47.59 7.77 -29.88
N LYS A 139 -46.62 7.12 -30.52
CA LYS A 139 -45.85 7.67 -31.63
C LYS A 139 -46.86 8.06 -32.71
N ARG A 140 -47.25 9.30 -32.64
CA ARG A 140 -48.17 9.87 -33.61
C ARG A 140 -47.52 9.70 -34.99
N PRO A 141 -48.23 9.13 -35.98
CA PRO A 141 -47.72 9.09 -37.32
C PRO A 141 -47.25 10.50 -37.76
N PRO A 142 -46.12 10.65 -38.41
CA PRO A 142 -45.58 11.95 -38.78
C PRO A 142 -46.60 12.88 -39.57
N ASN A 143 -47.63 12.28 -40.13
CA ASN A 143 -48.63 12.99 -40.97
C ASN A 143 -50.05 13.01 -40.36
N ALA A 144 -50.20 12.77 -39.04
CA ALA A 144 -51.53 12.86 -38.42
C ALA A 144 -52.02 14.33 -38.38
N PRO A 145 -53.28 14.61 -38.68
CA PRO A 145 -53.80 15.98 -38.62
C PRO A 145 -53.70 16.58 -37.21
N PRO A 146 -53.49 17.89 -37.07
CA PRO A 146 -53.35 18.53 -35.77
C PRO A 146 -54.68 18.35 -34.99
N GLN A 147 -54.60 17.75 -33.80
CA GLN A 147 -55.74 17.69 -32.90
C GLN A 147 -55.93 19.05 -32.23
N PRO A 148 -57.19 19.41 -31.88
CA PRO A 148 -57.41 20.62 -31.10
C PRO A 148 -56.74 20.50 -29.72
N GLU A 149 -56.08 21.57 -29.28
CA GLU A 149 -55.36 21.63 -27.99
C GLU A 149 -56.34 21.20 -26.83
N GLY A 150 -55.90 20.21 -26.07
CA GLY A 150 -56.57 19.73 -24.86
C GLY A 150 -56.04 20.42 -23.60
N TRP A 151 -56.76 20.25 -22.49
CA TRP A 151 -56.21 20.63 -21.22
C TRP A 151 -54.95 19.80 -20.90
N GLY A 152 -53.85 20.45 -20.55
CA GLY A 152 -52.55 19.79 -20.27
C GLY A 152 -51.55 19.84 -21.42
N ASP A 153 -51.99 20.14 -22.66
CA ASP A 153 -51.06 20.26 -23.81
C ASP A 153 -50.16 21.52 -23.71
N TRP A 154 -50.60 22.53 -22.96
CA TRP A 154 -49.85 23.74 -22.72
C TRP A 154 -49.85 24.08 -21.22
N ILE A 155 -48.67 23.79 -20.58
CA ILE A 155 -48.44 24.14 -19.17
C ILE A 155 -47.09 24.84 -19.07
N ARG A 156 -47.14 26.13 -18.69
CA ARG A 156 -45.96 26.96 -18.51
C ARG A 156 -46.11 27.81 -17.25
N ALA A 157 -45.00 27.97 -16.50
CA ALA A 157 -44.91 28.92 -15.42
C ALA A 157 -43.66 29.79 -15.60
N GLY A 158 -43.87 31.12 -15.59
CA GLY A 158 -42.81 32.12 -15.60
C GLY A 158 -42.50 32.62 -14.21
N ASP A 159 -41.24 33.04 -13.98
CA ASP A 159 -40.78 33.57 -12.68
C ASP A 159 -41.24 32.79 -11.45
N VAL A 160 -40.98 31.48 -11.49
CA VAL A 160 -41.37 30.58 -10.39
C VAL A 160 -40.42 30.79 -9.20
N ARG A 161 -41.01 30.98 -8.01
CA ARG A 161 -40.28 31.02 -6.75
C ARG A 161 -40.68 29.85 -5.87
N ILE A 162 -39.70 29.11 -5.37
CA ILE A 162 -39.90 28.02 -4.40
C ILE A 162 -39.37 28.48 -3.04
N VAL A 163 -40.16 28.32 -1.99
CA VAL A 163 -39.82 28.65 -0.63
C VAL A 163 -40.00 27.41 0.26
N ASN A 164 -38.88 26.89 0.78
CA ASN A 164 -38.81 25.76 1.69
C ASN A 164 -39.52 24.50 1.14
N GLY A 165 -39.23 24.14 -0.10
CA GLY A 165 -39.76 22.95 -0.76
C GLY A 165 -39.13 21.64 -0.24
N HIS A 166 -39.90 20.56 -0.34
CA HIS A 166 -39.48 19.21 -0.01
C HIS A 166 -39.86 18.24 -1.13
N PHE A 167 -38.93 17.38 -1.51
CA PHE A 167 -39.10 16.35 -2.54
C PHE A 167 -38.67 15.00 -1.98
N LEU A 168 -39.53 14.03 -2.05
CA LEU A 168 -39.26 12.64 -1.63
C LEU A 168 -39.42 11.70 -2.80
N ILE A 169 -38.37 10.94 -3.09
CA ILE A 169 -38.35 9.92 -4.13
C ILE A 169 -38.19 8.56 -3.46
N VAL A 170 -39.17 7.67 -3.67
CA VAL A 170 -39.18 6.32 -3.10
C VAL A 170 -39.25 5.30 -4.22
N SER A 171 -38.41 4.30 -4.18
CA SER A 171 -38.36 3.24 -5.19
C SER A 171 -38.07 1.87 -4.57
N PRO A 172 -38.47 0.75 -5.18
CA PRO A 172 -38.10 -0.58 -4.75
C PRO A 172 -36.57 -0.73 -4.67
N TRP A 173 -36.09 -1.42 -3.65
CA TRP A 173 -34.68 -1.73 -3.50
C TRP A 173 -34.45 -3.22 -3.27
N ALA A 174 -33.40 -3.75 -3.89
CA ALA A 174 -32.91 -5.10 -3.67
C ALA A 174 -31.37 -5.08 -3.60
N PRO A 175 -30.74 -6.05 -2.92
CA PRO A 175 -29.29 -6.23 -3.00
C PRO A 175 -28.83 -6.46 -4.43
N ALA A 176 -27.56 -6.20 -4.71
CA ALA A 176 -26.99 -6.40 -6.04
C ALA A 176 -27.18 -7.86 -6.51
N LYS A 177 -27.55 -8.05 -7.77
CA LYS A 177 -27.94 -9.36 -8.33
C LYS A 177 -26.84 -10.43 -8.25
N ASN A 178 -25.58 -10.02 -8.16
CA ASN A 178 -24.42 -10.90 -7.97
C ASN A 178 -24.27 -11.42 -6.53
N LEU A 179 -24.96 -10.81 -5.56
CA LEU A 179 -24.97 -11.27 -4.17
C LEU A 179 -26.05 -12.34 -4.01
N LYS A 180 -25.68 -13.51 -3.45
CA LYS A 180 -26.60 -14.64 -3.21
C LYS A 180 -26.43 -15.16 -1.79
N GLY A 181 -27.48 -15.76 -1.24
CA GLY A 181 -27.48 -16.39 0.09
C GLY A 181 -27.05 -15.42 1.19
N ALA A 182 -26.16 -15.86 2.06
CA ALA A 182 -25.71 -15.10 3.22
C ALA A 182 -25.14 -13.71 2.89
N ALA A 183 -24.53 -13.54 1.71
CA ALA A 183 -24.01 -12.25 1.27
C ALA A 183 -25.14 -11.26 0.93
N ALA A 184 -26.20 -11.72 0.26
CA ALA A 184 -27.38 -10.90 0.00
C ALA A 184 -28.09 -10.52 1.32
N ASP A 185 -28.25 -11.49 2.25
CA ASP A 185 -28.84 -11.24 3.58
C ASP A 185 -28.01 -10.25 4.40
N SER A 186 -26.67 -10.32 4.30
CA SER A 186 -25.79 -9.34 4.94
C SER A 186 -25.99 -7.94 4.36
N ALA A 187 -26.08 -7.82 3.02
CA ALA A 187 -26.32 -6.53 2.38
C ALA A 187 -27.66 -5.92 2.80
N VAL A 188 -28.71 -6.75 2.96
CA VAL A 188 -30.03 -6.32 3.49
C VAL A 188 -29.89 -5.83 4.93
N ARG A 189 -29.25 -6.61 5.80
CA ARG A 189 -29.01 -6.21 7.21
C ARG A 189 -28.22 -4.92 7.31
N ASP A 190 -27.18 -4.77 6.49
CA ASP A 190 -26.33 -3.58 6.49
C ASP A 190 -27.07 -2.34 5.99
N ALA A 191 -27.92 -2.49 4.96
CA ALA A 191 -28.76 -1.41 4.46
C ALA A 191 -29.80 -0.97 5.52
N LEU A 192 -30.45 -1.90 6.20
CA LEU A 192 -31.46 -1.59 7.22
C LEU A 192 -30.84 -1.04 8.51
N SER A 193 -29.69 -1.57 8.95
CA SER A 193 -29.01 -1.13 10.17
C SER A 193 -28.25 0.19 10.02
N GLY A 194 -28.12 0.72 8.79
CA GLY A 194 -27.36 1.95 8.53
C GLY A 194 -25.84 1.75 8.40
N ARG A 195 -25.35 0.51 8.45
CA ARG A 195 -23.94 0.22 8.15
C ARG A 195 -23.59 0.49 6.68
N SER A 196 -24.54 0.25 5.79
CA SER A 196 -24.48 0.72 4.41
C SER A 196 -24.98 2.17 4.31
N ARG A 197 -24.39 2.95 3.42
CA ARG A 197 -24.84 4.31 3.14
C ARG A 197 -26.15 4.38 2.34
N ALA A 198 -26.62 3.26 1.79
CA ALA A 198 -27.91 3.22 1.12
C ALA A 198 -29.03 3.59 2.11
N TYR A 199 -29.86 4.59 1.74
CA TYR A 199 -31.00 4.99 2.53
C TYR A 199 -32.18 4.08 2.23
N VAL A 200 -32.23 2.94 2.90
CA VAL A 200 -33.24 1.89 2.70
C VAL A 200 -34.08 1.74 3.98
N GLU A 201 -35.38 1.57 3.81
CA GLU A 201 -36.34 1.31 4.86
C GLU A 201 -37.33 0.22 4.46
N ARG A 202 -38.05 -0.35 5.40
CA ARG A 202 -39.15 -1.27 5.15
C ARG A 202 -40.41 -0.48 4.84
N GLY A 203 -41.10 -0.83 3.75
CA GLY A 203 -42.33 -0.18 3.33
C GLY A 203 -43.27 -1.16 2.66
N PRO A 204 -44.43 -0.66 2.20
CA PRO A 204 -45.39 -1.47 1.43
C PRO A 204 -44.70 -2.13 0.22
N GLY A 205 -44.85 -3.44 0.08
CA GLY A 205 -44.27 -4.19 -1.02
C GLY A 205 -42.79 -4.54 -0.88
N GLY A 206 -42.16 -4.33 0.31
CA GLY A 206 -40.78 -4.78 0.55
C GLY A 206 -39.81 -3.66 0.95
N LEU A 207 -38.55 -3.81 0.54
CA LEU A 207 -37.51 -2.83 0.83
C LEU A 207 -37.57 -1.66 -0.16
N ARG A 208 -37.50 -0.46 0.36
CA ARG A 208 -37.66 0.80 -0.37
C ARG A 208 -36.42 1.67 -0.21
N ARG A 209 -35.85 2.16 -1.30
CA ARG A 209 -34.82 3.19 -1.30
C ARG A 209 -35.48 4.56 -1.25
N ARG A 210 -34.96 5.40 -0.39
CA ARG A 210 -35.39 6.78 -0.20
C ARG A 210 -34.31 7.75 -0.69
N ILE A 211 -34.71 8.74 -1.46
CA ILE A 211 -33.93 9.92 -1.79
C ILE A 211 -34.76 11.11 -1.35
N GLU A 212 -34.19 11.98 -0.56
CA GLU A 212 -34.88 13.14 0.00
C GLU A 212 -34.13 14.41 -0.35
N ILE A 213 -34.87 15.43 -0.77
CA ILE A 213 -34.36 16.77 -1.06
C ILE A 213 -35.20 17.74 -0.26
N ASP A 214 -34.58 18.44 0.68
CA ASP A 214 -35.28 19.37 1.56
C ASP A 214 -34.72 20.80 1.47
N SER A 215 -35.43 21.72 2.12
CA SER A 215 -35.04 23.13 2.21
C SER A 215 -34.80 23.75 0.84
N VAL A 216 -35.60 23.34 -0.15
CA VAL A 216 -35.49 23.83 -1.52
C VAL A 216 -35.97 25.27 -1.59
N ASN A 217 -35.06 26.18 -1.88
CA ASN A 217 -35.32 27.61 -2.04
C ASN A 217 -34.70 28.10 -3.32
N GLY A 218 -35.48 28.79 -4.17
CA GLY A 218 -34.90 29.27 -5.40
C GLY A 218 -35.88 29.96 -6.34
N ARG A 219 -35.32 30.38 -7.47
CA ARG A 219 -36.03 31.07 -8.55
C ARG A 219 -35.76 30.40 -9.90
N LEU A 220 -36.84 30.08 -10.61
CA LEU A 220 -36.83 29.55 -11.95
C LEU A 220 -37.49 30.55 -12.89
N PRO A 221 -36.72 31.20 -13.78
CA PRO A 221 -37.29 32.12 -14.75
C PRO A 221 -38.34 31.46 -15.64
N LEU A 222 -38.18 30.17 -15.93
CA LEU A 222 -39.09 29.42 -16.75
C LEU A 222 -39.23 27.96 -16.21
N LEU A 223 -40.46 27.52 -16.06
CA LEU A 223 -40.82 26.11 -15.93
C LEU A 223 -41.86 25.77 -17.03
N ARG A 224 -41.46 25.06 -18.07
CA ARG A 224 -42.31 24.57 -19.13
C ARG A 224 -42.48 23.07 -18.99
N ILE A 225 -43.67 22.63 -18.65
CA ILE A 225 -44.02 21.21 -18.47
C ILE A 225 -44.41 20.59 -19.81
N SER A 226 -45.32 21.27 -20.56
CA SER A 226 -45.78 20.81 -21.86
C SER A 226 -46.01 21.99 -22.78
N GLN A 227 -45.75 21.80 -24.07
CA GLN A 227 -46.06 22.76 -25.14
C GLN A 227 -46.06 22.00 -26.47
N PRO A 228 -47.09 22.18 -27.34
CA PRO A 228 -47.15 21.59 -28.64
C PRO A 228 -45.90 21.85 -29.47
N GLY A 229 -45.39 20.82 -30.15
CA GLY A 229 -44.18 20.91 -30.96
C GLY A 229 -42.85 20.91 -30.19
N GLN A 230 -42.88 20.85 -28.84
CA GLN A 230 -41.71 20.76 -28.01
C GLN A 230 -41.55 19.33 -27.42
N PRO A 231 -40.45 18.64 -27.73
CA PRO A 231 -40.29 17.21 -27.36
C PRO A 231 -39.91 17.01 -25.87
N SER A 232 -39.58 18.06 -25.14
CA SER A 232 -39.16 17.98 -23.74
C SER A 232 -39.69 19.12 -22.90
N SER A 233 -39.90 18.86 -21.64
CA SER A 233 -40.09 19.86 -20.60
C SER A 233 -38.77 20.56 -20.30
N VAL A 234 -38.82 21.82 -19.82
CA VAL A 234 -37.64 22.61 -19.51
C VAL A 234 -37.82 23.36 -18.19
N ALA A 235 -36.82 23.33 -17.34
CA ALA A 235 -36.71 24.18 -16.16
C ALA A 235 -35.43 25.03 -16.28
N GLU A 236 -35.62 26.34 -16.44
CA GLU A 236 -34.51 27.31 -16.34
C GLU A 236 -34.38 27.69 -14.87
N VAL A 237 -33.22 27.44 -14.29
CA VAL A 237 -32.92 27.72 -12.88
C VAL A 237 -31.96 28.88 -12.81
N ALA A 238 -32.38 29.99 -12.24
CA ALA A 238 -31.51 31.14 -12.00
C ALA A 238 -30.71 30.95 -10.70
N THR A 239 -31.37 30.43 -9.67
CA THR A 239 -30.71 30.09 -8.41
C THR A 239 -31.56 29.04 -7.67
N LEU A 240 -30.92 28.03 -7.11
CA LEU A 240 -31.56 27.03 -6.26
C LEU A 240 -30.60 26.60 -5.17
N ALA A 241 -31.06 26.64 -3.93
CA ALA A 241 -30.39 26.07 -2.77
C ALA A 241 -31.20 24.88 -2.26
N MET A 242 -30.51 23.80 -1.87
CA MET A 242 -31.16 22.59 -1.35
C MET A 242 -30.20 21.70 -0.57
N ASN A 243 -30.75 20.86 0.29
CA ASN A 243 -30.03 19.72 0.87
C ASN A 243 -30.53 18.44 0.17
N ALA A 244 -29.63 17.60 -0.29
CA ALA A 244 -29.99 16.36 -0.98
C ALA A 244 -29.36 15.14 -0.29
N TYR A 245 -30.20 14.18 0.06
CA TYR A 245 -29.85 12.93 0.74
C TYR A 245 -30.01 11.75 -0.25
N PHE A 246 -29.07 11.61 -1.17
CA PHE A 246 -28.99 10.47 -2.08
C PHE A 246 -28.62 9.18 -1.34
N VAL A 247 -28.03 9.35 -0.17
CA VAL A 247 -27.61 8.34 0.80
C VAL A 247 -28.02 8.78 2.19
N ARG A 248 -27.86 7.91 3.20
CA ARG A 248 -28.09 8.29 4.61
C ARG A 248 -27.28 9.53 4.98
N PRO A 249 -27.78 10.40 5.86
CA PRO A 249 -27.06 11.58 6.33
C PRO A 249 -25.59 11.27 6.74
N PRO A 250 -24.67 12.21 6.52
CA PRO A 250 -24.87 13.54 5.96
C PRO A 250 -25.14 13.51 4.46
N GLY A 251 -25.97 14.46 3.98
CA GLY A 251 -26.28 14.66 2.56
C GLY A 251 -25.44 15.75 1.92
N GLY A 252 -25.59 15.91 0.60
CA GLY A 252 -25.01 17.01 -0.15
C GLY A 252 -25.80 18.30 0.11
N ARG A 253 -25.12 19.41 0.32
CA ARG A 253 -25.70 20.73 0.45
C ARG A 253 -25.31 21.56 -0.75
N PHE A 254 -26.29 21.95 -1.56
CA PHE A 254 -26.09 22.73 -2.77
C PHE A 254 -26.55 24.16 -2.51
N ARG A 255 -25.76 25.11 -2.98
CA ARG A 255 -26.08 26.55 -2.95
C ARG A 255 -25.94 27.08 -4.37
N ASN A 256 -26.82 28.00 -4.76
CA ASN A 256 -26.75 28.67 -6.04
C ASN A 256 -26.61 27.71 -7.25
N LEU A 257 -27.38 26.60 -7.25
CA LEU A 257 -27.50 25.77 -8.43
C LEU A 257 -28.22 26.58 -9.51
N HIS A 258 -27.64 26.68 -10.69
CA HIS A 258 -28.21 27.37 -11.83
C HIS A 258 -27.90 26.62 -13.13
N GLY A 259 -28.75 26.82 -14.14
CA GLY A 259 -28.63 26.17 -15.44
C GLY A 259 -29.97 25.82 -16.06
N THR A 260 -29.93 25.19 -17.20
CA THR A 260 -31.12 24.74 -17.94
C THR A 260 -31.21 23.22 -17.87
N PHE A 261 -32.31 22.72 -17.34
CA PHE A 261 -32.60 21.29 -17.19
C PHE A 261 -33.76 20.94 -18.11
N ALA A 262 -33.51 20.02 -19.04
CA ALA A 262 -34.53 19.44 -19.88
C ALA A 262 -34.93 18.06 -19.31
N PHE A 263 -36.19 17.73 -19.39
CA PHE A 263 -36.70 16.47 -18.90
C PHE A 263 -37.90 15.97 -19.73
N ASN A 264 -38.11 14.69 -19.70
CA ASN A 264 -39.29 14.03 -20.25
C ASN A 264 -39.77 12.94 -19.29
N THR A 265 -40.65 12.06 -19.74
CA THR A 265 -41.17 10.93 -18.95
C THR A 265 -40.08 9.97 -18.53
N ASP A 266 -38.97 9.86 -19.28
CA ASP A 266 -37.95 8.82 -19.11
C ASP A 266 -36.69 9.33 -18.48
N SER A 267 -36.36 10.63 -18.67
CA SER A 267 -35.05 11.13 -18.27
C SER A 267 -35.03 12.64 -18.00
N ILE A 268 -34.02 13.09 -17.27
CA ILE A 268 -33.61 14.48 -17.09
C ILE A 268 -32.16 14.61 -17.59
N TRP A 269 -31.87 15.74 -18.27
CA TRP A 269 -30.52 16.05 -18.72
C TRP A 269 -30.25 17.56 -18.70
N TRP A 270 -28.99 17.90 -18.65
CA TRP A 270 -28.51 19.28 -18.74
C TRP A 270 -27.18 19.34 -19.48
N ALA A 271 -27.01 20.29 -20.35
CA ALA A 271 -25.79 20.52 -21.10
C ALA A 271 -24.78 21.38 -20.30
N SER A 272 -25.31 22.31 -19.51
CA SER A 272 -24.50 23.19 -18.66
C SER A 272 -25.32 23.57 -17.42
N ALA A 273 -24.83 23.17 -16.27
CA ALA A 273 -25.31 23.62 -14.98
C ALA A 273 -24.13 23.84 -14.06
N ALA A 274 -24.28 24.78 -13.11
CA ALA A 274 -23.24 25.02 -12.13
C ALA A 274 -23.86 25.18 -10.72
N THR A 275 -23.06 24.88 -9.70
CA THR A 275 -23.45 25.02 -8.31
C THR A 275 -22.26 25.39 -7.45
N THR A 276 -22.53 25.96 -6.30
CA THR A 276 -21.57 26.14 -5.22
C THR A 276 -21.97 25.35 -4.00
N PHE A 277 -21.01 25.06 -3.12
CA PHE A 277 -21.20 24.33 -1.87
C PHE A 277 -20.86 25.21 -0.67
N PRO A 278 -21.29 24.84 0.54
CA PRO A 278 -21.15 25.68 1.74
C PRO A 278 -19.73 26.13 2.07
N LYS A 279 -18.71 25.30 1.81
CA LYS A 279 -17.29 25.62 2.08
C LYS A 279 -16.55 26.21 0.89
N GLY A 280 -17.29 26.59 -0.15
CA GLY A 280 -16.76 27.29 -1.31
C GLY A 280 -16.37 26.43 -2.50
N SER A 281 -16.61 25.12 -2.45
CA SER A 281 -16.45 24.28 -3.65
C SER A 281 -17.39 24.75 -4.76
N THR A 282 -16.91 24.62 -6.00
CA THR A 282 -17.68 24.87 -7.23
C THR A 282 -17.78 23.58 -8.02
N ALA A 283 -18.88 23.36 -8.71
CA ALA A 283 -19.00 22.31 -9.71
C ALA A 283 -19.82 22.85 -10.89
N ALA A 284 -19.33 22.61 -12.11
CA ALA A 284 -20.03 22.97 -13.32
C ALA A 284 -19.89 21.85 -14.36
N GLY A 285 -20.91 21.65 -15.17
CA GLY A 285 -20.85 20.64 -16.23
C GLY A 285 -22.20 20.16 -16.71
N SER A 286 -22.16 18.99 -17.34
CA SER A 286 -23.32 18.34 -17.96
C SER A 286 -23.66 17.02 -17.26
N GLY A 287 -24.87 16.55 -17.49
CA GLY A 287 -25.29 15.26 -16.99
C GLY A 287 -26.64 14.81 -17.53
N SER A 288 -26.95 13.55 -17.27
CA SER A 288 -28.25 12.96 -17.53
C SER A 288 -28.56 11.87 -16.51
N PHE A 289 -29.85 11.66 -16.29
CA PHE A 289 -30.36 10.56 -15.44
C PHE A 289 -31.63 9.98 -16.08
N VAL A 290 -31.65 8.65 -16.22
CA VAL A 290 -32.78 7.90 -16.79
C VAL A 290 -33.60 7.30 -15.64
N PHE A 291 -34.85 7.73 -15.50
CA PHE A 291 -35.70 7.34 -14.38
C PHE A 291 -36.02 5.84 -14.32
N GLY A 292 -36.19 5.20 -15.48
CA GLY A 292 -36.57 3.78 -15.59
C GLY A 292 -35.43 2.85 -15.18
N SER A 293 -34.27 2.97 -15.82
CA SER A 293 -33.10 2.13 -15.58
C SER A 293 -32.24 2.59 -14.43
N GLY A 294 -32.29 3.87 -14.05
CA GLY A 294 -31.38 4.48 -13.10
C GLY A 294 -30.01 4.83 -13.69
N ASP A 295 -29.87 4.72 -15.01
CA ASP A 295 -28.63 5.08 -15.69
C ASP A 295 -28.33 6.55 -15.53
N MET A 296 -27.07 6.88 -15.31
CA MET A 296 -26.62 8.24 -15.05
C MET A 296 -25.32 8.54 -15.75
N THR A 297 -25.21 9.73 -16.33
CA THR A 297 -23.95 10.28 -16.81
C THR A 297 -23.70 11.62 -16.15
N LEU A 298 -22.48 11.86 -15.70
CA LEU A 298 -22.03 13.15 -15.17
C LEU A 298 -20.69 13.49 -15.79
N ALA A 299 -20.50 14.73 -16.15
CA ALA A 299 -19.22 15.31 -16.55
C ALA A 299 -19.10 16.66 -15.88
N LEU A 300 -18.36 16.72 -14.78
CA LEU A 300 -18.26 17.86 -13.89
C LEU A 300 -16.83 18.38 -13.85
N ARG A 301 -16.66 19.68 -13.80
CA ARG A 301 -15.42 20.38 -13.53
C ARG A 301 -15.55 21.15 -12.23
N SER A 302 -14.54 21.04 -11.39
CA SER A 302 -14.41 21.86 -10.20
C SER A 302 -13.05 22.57 -10.25
N ASP A 303 -13.07 23.87 -10.31
CA ASP A 303 -11.86 24.71 -10.26
C ASP A 303 -11.45 25.03 -8.83
N GLN A 304 -12.40 24.92 -7.90
CA GLN A 304 -12.20 25.03 -6.46
C GLN A 304 -12.99 23.92 -5.77
N LEU A 305 -12.28 22.96 -5.19
CA LEU A 305 -12.87 21.83 -4.48
C LEU A 305 -12.34 21.79 -3.05
N VAL A 306 -13.23 21.73 -2.08
CA VAL A 306 -12.96 21.41 -0.68
C VAL A 306 -13.58 20.06 -0.41
N PHE A 307 -12.78 19.08 -0.01
CA PHE A 307 -13.26 17.68 0.09
C PHE A 307 -14.37 17.50 1.10
N ASP A 308 -14.42 18.33 2.14
CA ASP A 308 -15.51 18.28 3.13
C ASP A 308 -16.89 18.55 2.51
N ASP A 309 -16.99 19.36 1.48
CA ASP A 309 -18.24 19.61 0.74
C ASP A 309 -18.75 18.36 -0.01
N VAL A 310 -17.87 17.42 -0.37
CA VAL A 310 -18.19 16.21 -1.15
C VAL A 310 -18.05 14.92 -0.34
N ARG A 311 -17.66 14.99 0.92
CA ARG A 311 -17.55 13.81 1.82
C ARG A 311 -18.85 13.03 2.00
N TRP A 312 -19.99 13.65 1.76
CA TRP A 312 -21.27 12.94 1.76
C TRP A 312 -21.31 11.81 0.70
N ALA A 313 -20.57 11.93 -0.40
CA ALA A 313 -20.44 10.88 -1.40
C ALA A 313 -19.48 9.77 -0.94
N TYR A 314 -18.35 10.13 -0.35
CA TYR A 314 -17.35 9.18 0.17
C TYR A 314 -16.73 9.69 1.48
N LEU A 315 -17.11 9.10 2.61
CA LEU A 315 -16.76 9.58 3.96
C LEU A 315 -15.26 9.48 4.28
N ALA A 316 -14.52 8.61 3.60
CA ALA A 316 -13.08 8.43 3.80
C ALA A 316 -12.23 9.58 3.21
N LEU A 317 -12.83 10.48 2.44
CA LEU A 317 -12.11 11.66 1.94
C LEU A 317 -11.61 12.52 3.11
N PRO A 318 -10.33 12.93 3.11
CA PRO A 318 -9.79 13.81 4.14
C PRO A 318 -10.46 15.19 4.07
N PRO A 319 -11.03 15.70 5.18
CA PRO A 319 -11.86 16.92 5.14
C PRO A 319 -11.06 18.17 4.75
N ASP A 320 -9.79 18.23 5.13
CA ASP A 320 -8.92 19.39 4.91
C ASP A 320 -8.31 19.44 3.51
N ALA A 321 -8.57 18.43 2.67
CA ALA A 321 -8.05 18.40 1.32
C ALA A 321 -8.80 19.39 0.43
N HIS A 322 -8.06 20.06 -0.43
CA HIS A 322 -8.61 21.03 -1.39
C HIS A 322 -7.83 20.98 -2.71
N GLY A 323 -8.45 21.49 -3.76
CA GLY A 323 -7.80 21.50 -5.08
C GLY A 323 -8.77 21.73 -6.22
N LYS A 324 -8.45 21.17 -7.36
CA LYS A 324 -9.29 21.17 -8.56
C LYS A 324 -9.28 19.80 -9.23
N MET A 325 -10.34 19.46 -9.93
CA MET A 325 -10.41 18.24 -10.75
C MET A 325 -11.56 18.26 -11.73
N ASN A 326 -11.48 17.40 -12.73
CA ASN A 326 -12.63 16.99 -13.53
C ASN A 326 -13.09 15.61 -13.04
N PHE A 327 -14.38 15.44 -12.93
CA PHE A 327 -15.02 14.20 -12.50
C PHE A 327 -16.01 13.75 -13.57
N ALA A 328 -15.92 12.51 -14.00
CA ALA A 328 -16.92 11.88 -14.85
C ALA A 328 -17.43 10.60 -14.21
N LEU A 329 -18.73 10.37 -14.35
CA LEU A 329 -19.41 9.15 -13.95
C LEU A 329 -20.27 8.67 -15.11
N LYS A 330 -20.15 7.38 -15.44
CA LYS A 330 -21.04 6.67 -16.35
C LYS A 330 -21.59 5.47 -15.60
N TRP A 331 -22.84 5.54 -15.21
CA TRP A 331 -23.55 4.46 -14.55
C TRP A 331 -24.56 3.85 -15.53
N ARG A 332 -24.40 2.57 -15.87
CA ARG A 332 -25.28 1.83 -16.76
C ARG A 332 -25.56 0.46 -16.16
N GLY A 333 -26.80 0.24 -15.72
CA GLY A 333 -27.20 -0.99 -15.06
C GLY A 333 -26.35 -1.27 -13.80
N LEU A 334 -25.53 -2.33 -13.84
CA LEU A 334 -24.62 -2.69 -12.74
C LEU A 334 -23.24 -2.05 -12.85
N THR A 335 -22.87 -1.56 -14.04
CA THR A 335 -21.55 -0.99 -14.29
C THR A 335 -21.49 0.47 -13.89
N GLN A 336 -20.56 0.82 -13.03
CA GLN A 336 -20.27 2.18 -12.61
C GLN A 336 -18.84 2.50 -12.99
N ASP A 337 -18.66 3.48 -13.86
CA ASP A 337 -17.35 3.94 -14.34
C ASP A 337 -17.08 5.36 -13.84
N TYR A 338 -16.12 5.48 -12.97
CA TYR A 338 -15.69 6.74 -12.36
C TYR A 338 -14.36 7.16 -12.95
N THR A 339 -14.26 8.37 -13.45
CA THR A 339 -13.00 8.94 -13.96
C THR A 339 -12.74 10.29 -13.30
N ILE A 340 -11.57 10.44 -12.72
CA ILE A 340 -11.02 11.71 -12.25
C ILE A 340 -9.89 12.08 -13.20
N SER A 341 -9.87 13.32 -13.71
CA SER A 341 -8.80 13.82 -14.55
C SER A 341 -8.43 15.25 -14.19
N ASN A 342 -7.25 15.68 -14.60
CA ASN A 342 -6.71 16.99 -14.27
C ASN A 342 -6.76 17.32 -12.77
N ALA A 343 -6.65 16.30 -11.95
CA ALA A 343 -6.62 16.47 -10.50
C ALA A 343 -5.35 17.22 -10.08
N ASP A 344 -5.51 18.21 -9.21
CA ASP A 344 -4.44 18.91 -8.51
C ASP A 344 -4.95 19.17 -7.09
N VAL A 345 -4.65 18.26 -6.20
CA VAL A 345 -5.19 18.20 -4.83
C VAL A 345 -4.06 18.33 -3.84
N THR A 346 -4.29 19.14 -2.82
CA THR A 346 -3.37 19.34 -1.69
C THR A 346 -4.07 19.01 -0.37
N LEU A 347 -3.31 18.42 0.54
CA LEU A 347 -3.71 18.13 1.91
C LEU A 347 -2.54 18.45 2.84
N ARG A 348 -2.57 19.59 3.52
CA ARG A 348 -1.43 20.06 4.33
C ARG A 348 -0.15 20.14 3.49
N GLN A 349 0.84 19.27 3.77
CA GLN A 349 2.09 19.17 3.02
C GLN A 349 2.05 18.12 1.90
N ALA A 350 0.98 17.34 1.81
CA ALA A 350 0.79 16.34 0.76
C ALA A 350 0.17 16.95 -0.48
N SER A 351 0.55 16.44 -1.64
CA SER A 351 -0.12 16.77 -2.90
C SER A 351 -0.28 15.54 -3.80
N ALA A 352 -1.33 15.54 -4.62
CA ALA A 352 -1.58 14.53 -5.63
C ALA A 352 -2.07 15.20 -6.92
N LYS A 353 -1.43 14.88 -8.06
CA LYS A 353 -1.77 15.41 -9.37
C LYS A 353 -1.89 14.29 -10.38
N GLY A 354 -2.84 14.42 -11.31
CA GLY A 354 -2.97 13.47 -12.42
C GLY A 354 -4.38 12.97 -12.67
N SER A 355 -4.50 11.71 -13.01
CA SER A 355 -5.76 11.05 -13.34
C SER A 355 -5.90 9.70 -12.63
N PHE A 356 -7.14 9.29 -12.43
CA PHE A 356 -7.52 8.01 -11.83
C PHE A 356 -8.87 7.57 -12.36
N GLY A 357 -8.99 6.32 -12.80
CA GLY A 357 -10.25 5.73 -13.22
C GLY A 357 -10.50 4.39 -12.53
N ILE A 358 -11.77 4.12 -12.23
CA ILE A 358 -12.21 2.86 -11.65
C ILE A 358 -13.58 2.47 -12.20
N THR A 359 -13.67 1.28 -12.75
CA THR A 359 -14.93 0.65 -13.15
C THR A 359 -15.31 -0.38 -12.12
N LEU A 360 -16.53 -0.29 -11.62
CA LEU A 360 -17.18 -1.22 -10.70
C LEU A 360 -18.28 -1.94 -11.47
N ASP A 361 -18.12 -3.23 -11.67
CA ASP A 361 -19.12 -4.14 -12.21
C ASP A 361 -19.11 -5.44 -11.38
N ASP A 362 -19.14 -6.61 -11.98
CA ASP A 362 -18.90 -7.89 -11.27
C ASP A 362 -17.46 -7.99 -10.74
N SER A 363 -16.57 -7.11 -11.18
CA SER A 363 -15.19 -6.97 -10.78
C SER A 363 -14.82 -5.50 -10.55
N VAL A 364 -13.64 -5.26 -9.99
CA VAL A 364 -13.06 -3.93 -9.88
C VAL A 364 -11.93 -3.81 -10.89
N THR A 365 -12.06 -2.84 -11.82
CA THR A 365 -11.03 -2.55 -12.82
C THR A 365 -10.52 -1.13 -12.66
N ILE A 366 -9.22 -0.95 -12.59
CA ILE A 366 -8.55 0.34 -12.54
C ILE A 366 -8.10 0.72 -13.95
N HIS A 367 -8.31 1.96 -14.35
CA HIS A 367 -7.91 2.48 -15.66
C HIS A 367 -7.49 3.95 -15.55
N ASP A 368 -6.89 4.47 -16.61
CA ASP A 368 -6.52 5.90 -16.76
C ASP A 368 -5.76 6.50 -15.56
N THR A 369 -5.07 5.64 -14.79
CA THR A 369 -4.33 6.08 -13.64
C THR A 369 -2.93 6.53 -14.04
N ASP A 370 -2.65 7.80 -13.82
CA ASP A 370 -1.31 8.42 -13.87
C ASP A 370 -1.26 9.47 -12.77
N LEU A 371 -0.72 9.08 -11.65
CA LEU A 371 -0.66 9.89 -10.43
C LEU A 371 0.77 10.27 -10.09
N ARG A 372 0.99 11.56 -9.85
CA ARG A 372 2.18 12.08 -9.18
C ARG A 372 1.78 12.59 -7.81
N PHE A 373 2.48 12.16 -6.78
CA PHE A 373 2.14 12.48 -5.40
C PHE A 373 3.39 12.77 -4.59
N THR A 374 3.25 13.63 -3.58
CA THR A 374 4.32 13.99 -2.64
C THR A 374 3.76 14.10 -1.24
N GLY A 375 4.52 13.65 -0.25
CA GLY A 375 4.17 13.82 1.16
C GLY A 375 2.92 13.07 1.64
N VAL A 376 2.47 12.04 0.92
CA VAL A 376 1.24 11.30 1.26
C VAL A 376 1.50 10.36 2.42
N ASP A 377 0.90 10.64 3.58
CA ASP A 377 1.03 9.84 4.80
C ASP A 377 0.36 8.46 4.64
N THR A 378 0.98 7.43 5.21
CA THR A 378 0.47 6.04 5.24
C THR A 378 -0.94 5.95 5.80
N LYS A 379 -1.27 6.78 6.82
CA LYS A 379 -2.60 6.83 7.40
C LYS A 379 -3.64 7.31 6.40
N VAL A 380 -3.33 8.34 5.61
CA VAL A 380 -4.22 8.86 4.57
C VAL A 380 -4.54 7.78 3.54
N LEU A 381 -3.53 7.00 3.10
CA LEU A 381 -3.75 5.87 2.18
C LEU A 381 -4.61 4.76 2.79
N SER A 382 -4.35 4.41 4.06
CA SER A 382 -5.13 3.38 4.76
C SER A 382 -6.58 3.80 5.00
N ASP A 383 -6.82 5.10 5.24
CA ASP A 383 -8.17 5.64 5.41
C ASP A 383 -8.92 5.72 4.06
N LEU A 384 -8.22 6.06 2.97
CA LEU A 384 -8.81 6.18 1.62
C LEU A 384 -9.16 4.84 0.98
N ILE A 385 -8.39 3.78 1.24
CA ILE A 385 -8.56 2.48 0.58
C ILE A 385 -9.03 1.45 1.61
N PRO A 386 -10.32 1.10 1.65
CA PRO A 386 -10.85 0.13 2.59
C PRO A 386 -10.14 -1.23 2.50
N GLY A 387 -9.75 -1.77 3.66
CA GLY A 387 -9.07 -3.07 3.75
C GLY A 387 -7.55 -3.03 3.54
N VAL A 388 -6.97 -1.89 3.17
CA VAL A 388 -5.51 -1.71 3.10
C VAL A 388 -5.01 -1.22 4.46
N LYS A 389 -4.19 -2.04 5.12
CA LYS A 389 -3.46 -1.66 6.34
C LYS A 389 -1.98 -1.63 6.03
N ILE A 390 -1.37 -0.47 6.15
CA ILE A 390 0.09 -0.31 6.02
C ILE A 390 0.67 -0.33 7.43
N PRO A 391 1.43 -1.38 7.82
CA PRO A 391 1.90 -1.55 9.20
C PRO A 391 3.10 -0.64 9.54
N ARG A 392 3.32 0.40 8.77
CA ARG A 392 4.42 1.36 8.88
C ARG A 392 3.91 2.78 8.88
N THR A 393 4.63 3.67 9.53
CA THR A 393 4.34 5.10 9.55
C THR A 393 5.40 5.87 8.78
N GLY A 394 4.96 6.60 7.77
CA GLY A 394 5.86 7.36 6.90
C GLY A 394 5.09 8.08 5.81
N VAL A 395 5.83 8.66 4.88
CA VAL A 395 5.27 9.41 3.76
C VAL A 395 5.74 8.85 2.43
N PHE A 396 4.80 8.80 1.49
CA PHE A 396 5.06 8.39 0.11
C PHE A 396 5.21 9.61 -0.79
N ALA A 397 6.13 9.50 -1.75
CA ALA A 397 6.25 10.41 -2.87
C ALA A 397 6.59 9.64 -4.14
N GLY A 398 6.20 10.16 -5.32
CA GLY A 398 6.56 9.52 -6.57
C GLY A 398 5.53 9.67 -7.68
N ARG A 399 5.64 8.80 -8.66
CA ARG A 399 4.67 8.64 -9.76
C ARG A 399 4.29 7.18 -9.89
N ALA A 400 3.02 6.93 -10.14
CA ALA A 400 2.51 5.58 -10.37
C ALA A 400 1.45 5.58 -11.47
N THR A 401 1.53 4.58 -12.34
CA THR A 401 0.48 4.23 -13.30
C THR A 401 -0.01 2.82 -12.98
N VAL A 402 -1.33 2.64 -12.95
CA VAL A 402 -1.96 1.36 -12.62
C VAL A 402 -3.11 1.11 -13.59
N ARG A 403 -3.19 -0.09 -14.15
CA ARG A 403 -4.27 -0.48 -15.06
C ARG A 403 -4.58 -1.97 -14.94
N GLY A 404 -5.85 -2.32 -14.94
CA GLY A 404 -6.30 -3.71 -14.95
C GLY A 404 -7.22 -4.07 -13.79
N GLY A 405 -7.66 -5.31 -13.77
CA GLY A 405 -8.49 -5.84 -12.69
C GLY A 405 -7.67 -6.31 -11.49
N ARG A 406 -8.32 -6.45 -10.34
CA ARG A 406 -7.69 -6.84 -9.06
C ARG A 406 -6.76 -8.06 -9.17
N ARG A 407 -7.09 -9.03 -10.04
CA ARG A 407 -6.29 -10.25 -10.23
C ARG A 407 -5.06 -10.05 -11.13
N ALA A 408 -4.99 -8.93 -11.87
CA ALA A 408 -3.95 -8.64 -12.85
C ALA A 408 -3.84 -7.13 -13.09
N LEU A 409 -3.22 -6.42 -12.14
CA LEU A 409 -2.92 -5.00 -12.22
C LEU A 409 -1.55 -4.82 -12.89
N ASN A 410 -1.51 -4.20 -14.03
CA ASN A 410 -0.25 -3.71 -14.61
C ASN A 410 0.14 -2.43 -13.88
N VAL A 411 1.30 -2.44 -13.30
CA VAL A 411 1.82 -1.35 -12.47
C VAL A 411 3.14 -0.85 -13.03
N LYS A 412 3.33 0.45 -13.00
CA LYS A 412 4.62 1.09 -13.23
C LYS A 412 4.72 2.26 -12.27
N GLY A 413 5.82 2.32 -11.53
CA GLY A 413 5.99 3.35 -10.51
C GLY A 413 7.45 3.66 -10.22
N ASP A 414 7.71 4.90 -9.84
CA ASP A 414 8.93 5.37 -9.19
C ASP A 414 8.49 5.98 -7.87
N ILE A 415 8.69 5.24 -6.80
CA ILE A 415 8.10 5.52 -5.49
C ILE A 415 9.22 5.66 -4.47
N THR A 416 9.14 6.72 -3.70
CA THR A 416 9.96 6.95 -2.51
C THR A 416 9.07 6.79 -1.29
N PHE A 417 9.52 6.04 -0.32
CA PHE A 417 8.91 5.90 1.00
C PHE A 417 9.88 6.37 2.06
N ASP A 418 9.51 7.37 2.81
CA ASP A 418 10.27 7.90 3.94
C ASP A 418 9.64 7.39 5.23
N ASP A 419 10.17 6.29 5.75
CA ASP A 419 9.71 5.66 7.00
C ASP A 419 10.31 6.38 8.19
N ARG A 420 9.50 6.71 9.20
CA ARG A 420 9.95 7.47 10.38
C ARG A 420 11.03 6.78 11.20
N SER A 421 11.09 5.44 11.16
CA SER A 421 12.02 4.63 11.94
C SER A 421 13.13 4.01 11.10
N ALA A 422 12.82 3.62 9.86
CA ALA A 422 13.75 2.92 8.98
C ALA A 422 14.51 3.86 8.03
N GLY A 423 14.01 5.10 7.83
CA GLY A 423 14.59 6.03 6.88
C GLY A 423 14.04 5.89 5.46
N ARG A 424 14.72 6.53 4.51
CA ARG A 424 14.24 6.69 3.14
C ARG A 424 14.57 5.49 2.26
N SER A 425 13.56 4.98 1.59
CA SER A 425 13.67 3.96 0.55
C SER A 425 13.11 4.48 -0.77
N ARG A 426 13.70 4.09 -1.90
CA ARG A 426 13.19 4.35 -3.23
C ARG A 426 13.21 3.07 -4.05
N PHE A 427 12.16 2.83 -4.78
CA PHE A 427 12.04 1.68 -5.67
C PHE A 427 11.30 2.05 -6.95
N VAL A 428 11.82 1.57 -8.06
CA VAL A 428 11.17 1.62 -9.37
C VAL A 428 10.61 0.24 -9.65
N LEU A 429 9.33 0.17 -9.99
CA LEU A 429 8.65 -1.09 -10.24
C LEU A 429 7.92 -1.05 -11.59
N GLU A 430 7.94 -2.17 -12.31
CA GLU A 430 7.22 -2.35 -13.56
C GLU A 430 6.86 -3.82 -13.76
N GLY A 431 5.58 -4.10 -14.00
CA GLY A 431 5.10 -5.46 -14.23
C GLY A 431 3.66 -5.65 -13.82
N GLN A 432 3.31 -6.88 -13.49
CA GLN A 432 1.95 -7.21 -13.10
C GLN A 432 1.88 -7.72 -11.67
N ILE A 433 0.94 -7.14 -10.91
CA ILE A 433 0.60 -7.56 -9.55
C ILE A 433 -0.87 -7.98 -9.53
N GLY A 434 -1.20 -9.03 -8.80
CA GLY A 434 -2.58 -9.46 -8.58
C GLY A 434 -2.83 -9.79 -7.12
N VAL A 435 -4.05 -9.48 -6.66
CA VAL A 435 -4.56 -9.95 -5.37
C VAL A 435 -5.58 -11.04 -5.69
N LEU A 436 -5.25 -12.27 -5.33
CA LEU A 436 -6.12 -13.43 -5.46
C LEU A 436 -7.03 -13.56 -4.22
N ASP A 437 -7.62 -14.70 -4.02
CA ASP A 437 -8.54 -14.94 -2.90
C ASP A 437 -7.83 -14.76 -1.54
N GLY A 438 -8.46 -13.98 -0.67
CA GLY A 438 -7.89 -13.61 0.62
C GLY A 438 -6.72 -12.61 0.51
N SER A 439 -5.57 -12.98 1.05
CA SER A 439 -4.33 -12.16 1.06
C SER A 439 -3.25 -12.66 0.11
N VAL A 440 -3.59 -13.58 -0.80
CA VAL A 440 -2.62 -14.16 -1.74
C VAL A 440 -2.22 -13.13 -2.79
N LEU A 441 -0.94 -12.80 -2.82
CA LEU A 441 -0.35 -11.93 -3.82
C LEU A 441 0.21 -12.74 -4.98
N ARG A 442 0.05 -12.23 -6.20
CA ARG A 442 0.66 -12.74 -7.42
C ARG A 442 1.55 -11.66 -8.01
N ALA A 443 2.73 -12.05 -8.44
CA ALA A 443 3.58 -11.24 -9.29
C ALA A 443 3.80 -11.95 -10.63
N ARG A 444 3.85 -11.19 -11.72
CA ARG A 444 4.17 -11.71 -13.04
C ARG A 444 5.06 -10.72 -13.75
N ALA A 445 6.28 -11.16 -14.06
CA ALA A 445 7.33 -10.33 -14.64
C ALA A 445 7.49 -8.96 -13.92
N LEU A 446 7.31 -8.96 -12.59
CA LEU A 446 7.42 -7.76 -11.79
C LEU A 446 8.89 -7.44 -11.56
N ARG A 447 9.38 -6.45 -12.26
CA ARG A 447 10.74 -5.90 -12.08
C ARG A 447 10.70 -4.87 -10.99
N VAL A 448 11.62 -4.99 -10.05
CA VAL A 448 11.80 -4.02 -8.96
C VAL A 448 13.25 -3.62 -8.91
N GLN A 449 13.51 -2.32 -8.99
CA GLN A 449 14.83 -1.73 -8.78
C GLN A 449 14.82 -0.98 -7.44
N MET A 450 15.73 -1.30 -6.58
CA MET A 450 15.90 -0.74 -5.24
C MET A 450 17.02 0.32 -5.25
N LEU A 451 16.73 1.55 -4.72
CA LEU A 451 17.58 2.74 -4.92
C LEU A 451 17.68 3.71 -3.70
N PRO A 452 18.10 3.32 -2.51
CA PRO A 452 18.14 1.99 -1.89
C PRO A 452 16.80 1.57 -1.28
N LEU A 453 16.72 0.34 -0.82
CA LEU A 453 15.68 -0.17 0.06
C LEU A 453 16.26 -0.40 1.46
N GLN A 454 15.65 0.19 2.48
CA GLN A 454 16.01 -0.05 3.88
C GLN A 454 15.56 -1.43 4.33
N VAL A 455 16.49 -2.27 4.77
CA VAL A 455 16.19 -3.64 5.26
C VAL A 455 15.23 -3.61 6.44
N ALA A 456 15.30 -2.58 7.27
CA ALA A 456 14.41 -2.37 8.39
C ALA A 456 12.91 -2.34 8.01
N LEU A 457 12.55 -2.09 6.74
CA LEU A 457 11.16 -2.21 6.25
C LEU A 457 10.65 -3.65 6.29
N LEU A 458 11.53 -4.63 6.14
CA LEU A 458 11.19 -6.06 6.16
C LEU A 458 10.85 -6.55 7.56
N SER A 459 11.23 -5.83 8.62
CA SER A 459 10.95 -6.19 10.01
C SER A 459 9.46 -6.25 10.34
N SER A 460 8.60 -5.61 9.53
CA SER A 460 7.14 -5.77 9.65
C SER A 460 6.65 -7.18 9.32
N TRP A 461 7.43 -7.93 8.52
CA TRP A 461 7.09 -9.29 8.09
C TRP A 461 7.92 -10.33 8.85
N ARG A 462 9.16 -9.96 9.21
CA ARG A 462 10.08 -10.81 9.97
C ARG A 462 10.73 -9.97 11.09
N PRO A 463 10.13 -9.91 12.30
CA PRO A 463 10.54 -8.98 13.36
C PRO A 463 11.98 -9.14 13.85
N ASN A 464 12.55 -10.34 13.77
CA ASN A 464 13.87 -10.67 14.32
C ASN A 464 14.91 -10.94 13.22
N LEU A 465 14.84 -10.22 12.10
CA LEU A 465 15.88 -10.35 11.08
C LEU A 465 17.21 -9.80 11.61
N PRO A 466 18.31 -10.59 11.63
CA PRO A 466 19.57 -10.16 12.25
C PRO A 466 20.41 -9.23 11.38
N ILE A 467 19.89 -8.84 10.21
CA ILE A 467 20.53 -7.90 9.27
C ILE A 467 19.80 -6.55 9.27
N ALA A 468 20.55 -5.50 9.07
CA ALA A 468 20.08 -4.13 8.96
C ALA A 468 20.65 -3.49 7.67
N GLY A 469 20.73 -2.17 7.59
CA GLY A 469 21.35 -1.50 6.45
C GLY A 469 20.44 -1.35 5.24
N VAL A 470 21.04 -1.33 4.05
CA VAL A 470 20.36 -1.00 2.81
C VAL A 470 20.64 -2.03 1.72
N VAL A 471 19.62 -2.29 0.90
CA VAL A 471 19.74 -3.11 -0.31
C VAL A 471 19.59 -2.22 -1.53
N THR A 472 20.53 -2.32 -2.46
CA THR A 472 20.47 -1.74 -3.80
C THR A 472 20.47 -2.84 -4.85
N GLY A 473 20.00 -2.52 -6.07
CA GLY A 473 20.01 -3.50 -7.16
C GLY A 473 18.64 -3.71 -7.79
N LYS A 474 18.47 -4.82 -8.46
CA LYS A 474 17.25 -5.16 -9.20
C LYS A 474 16.85 -6.62 -9.00
N THR A 475 15.55 -6.85 -9.03
CA THR A 475 14.98 -8.20 -9.01
C THR A 475 13.79 -8.30 -9.96
N THR A 476 13.56 -9.50 -10.48
CA THR A 476 12.35 -9.83 -11.22
C THR A 476 11.61 -10.94 -10.49
N LEU A 477 10.34 -10.69 -10.18
CA LEU A 477 9.51 -11.53 -9.35
C LEU A 477 8.41 -12.21 -10.17
N ASN A 478 8.24 -13.52 -9.99
CA ASN A 478 7.18 -14.30 -10.61
C ASN A 478 6.61 -15.33 -9.63
N GLY A 479 5.29 -15.52 -9.64
CA GLY A 479 4.64 -16.54 -8.81
C GLY A 479 3.57 -16.00 -7.89
N THR A 480 3.26 -16.76 -6.85
CA THR A 480 2.26 -16.39 -5.86
C THR A 480 2.76 -16.71 -4.44
N THR A 481 2.34 -15.91 -3.48
CA THR A 481 2.68 -16.13 -2.06
C THR A 481 2.03 -17.39 -1.46
N ALA A 482 1.10 -18.03 -2.19
CA ALA A 482 0.44 -19.25 -1.75
C ALA A 482 1.12 -20.54 -2.25
N THR A 483 1.87 -20.48 -3.34
CA THR A 483 2.49 -21.67 -3.95
C THR A 483 3.99 -21.54 -4.02
N GLN A 484 4.48 -20.74 -4.95
CA GLN A 484 5.91 -20.48 -5.10
C GLN A 484 6.15 -19.06 -5.61
N PHE A 485 7.29 -18.53 -5.23
CA PHE A 485 7.73 -17.20 -5.61
C PHE A 485 9.14 -17.27 -6.18
N ALA A 486 9.24 -17.20 -7.49
CA ALA A 486 10.52 -17.21 -8.20
C ALA A 486 11.05 -15.79 -8.35
N MET A 487 12.35 -15.61 -8.14
CA MET A 487 13.04 -14.33 -8.25
C MET A 487 14.38 -14.47 -8.94
N ASN A 488 14.69 -13.53 -9.81
CA ASN A 488 16.03 -13.31 -10.31
C ASN A 488 16.59 -12.09 -9.61
N LEU A 489 17.77 -12.21 -9.03
CA LEU A 489 18.39 -11.26 -8.14
C LEU A 489 19.67 -10.69 -8.75
N GLU A 490 19.88 -9.41 -8.59
CA GLU A 490 21.16 -8.73 -8.78
C GLU A 490 21.15 -7.59 -7.74
N ILE A 491 21.60 -7.92 -6.54
CA ILE A 491 21.46 -7.06 -5.37
C ILE A 491 22.80 -6.90 -4.66
N THR A 492 22.97 -5.74 -4.05
CA THR A 492 24.06 -5.44 -3.14
C THR A 492 23.44 -4.98 -1.81
N HIS A 493 23.89 -5.57 -0.74
CA HIS A 493 23.52 -5.21 0.63
C HIS A 493 24.70 -4.54 1.31
N ASP A 494 24.45 -3.40 1.96
CA ASP A 494 25.43 -2.66 2.75
C ASP A 494 24.93 -2.50 4.17
N ASP A 495 25.68 -3.02 5.13
CA ASP A 495 25.39 -2.88 6.56
C ASP A 495 26.63 -2.67 7.41
N ARG A 496 26.74 -1.52 8.07
CA ARG A 496 27.84 -1.16 9.00
C ARG A 496 29.22 -1.21 8.38
N GLY A 497 29.33 -0.94 7.09
CA GLY A 497 30.58 -0.96 6.35
C GLY A 497 30.94 -2.32 5.74
N GLU A 498 30.10 -3.33 5.94
CA GLU A 498 30.17 -4.62 5.26
C GLU A 498 29.29 -4.60 4.00
N THR A 499 29.82 -5.13 2.92
CA THR A 499 29.09 -5.17 1.64
C THR A 499 28.99 -6.62 1.15
N SER A 500 27.78 -7.03 0.80
CA SER A 500 27.50 -8.32 0.15
C SER A 500 26.79 -8.11 -1.18
N SER A 501 27.31 -8.66 -2.25
CA SER A 501 26.70 -8.63 -3.59
C SER A 501 26.35 -10.03 -4.04
N ILE A 502 25.10 -10.22 -4.47
CA ILE A 502 24.57 -11.52 -4.86
C ILE A 502 23.83 -11.38 -6.19
N SER A 503 24.11 -12.30 -7.10
CA SER A 503 23.39 -12.42 -8.36
C SER A 503 23.00 -13.87 -8.64
N GLY A 504 21.82 -14.08 -9.23
CA GLY A 504 21.34 -15.42 -9.56
C GLY A 504 19.82 -15.56 -9.48
N SER A 505 19.36 -16.77 -9.24
CA SER A 505 17.95 -17.09 -9.13
C SER A 505 17.62 -17.76 -7.80
N ALA A 506 16.39 -17.50 -7.30
CA ALA A 506 15.87 -18.18 -6.13
C ALA A 506 14.37 -18.45 -6.28
N VAL A 507 13.91 -19.57 -5.74
CA VAL A 507 12.49 -19.93 -5.67
C VAL A 507 12.15 -20.26 -4.21
N LEU A 508 11.18 -19.53 -3.68
CA LEU A 508 10.60 -19.78 -2.37
C LEU A 508 9.27 -20.51 -2.52
N HIS A 509 9.15 -21.71 -1.98
CA HIS A 509 7.92 -22.47 -1.96
C HIS A 509 7.19 -22.24 -0.65
N ALA A 510 5.93 -21.84 -0.72
CA ALA A 510 5.10 -21.50 0.44
C ALA A 510 3.99 -22.54 0.72
N ASN A 511 3.82 -23.55 -0.13
CA ASN A 511 2.85 -24.62 0.04
C ASN A 511 3.47 -25.76 0.87
N GLY A 512 3.10 -25.86 2.12
CA GLY A 512 3.66 -26.81 3.06
C GLY A 512 4.84 -26.22 3.87
N PRO A 513 5.82 -27.05 4.31
CA PRO A 513 7.04 -26.55 4.94
C PRO A 513 7.79 -25.60 3.99
N THR A 514 8.27 -24.48 4.52
CA THR A 514 9.03 -23.51 3.72
C THR A 514 10.24 -24.19 3.09
N ARG A 515 10.32 -24.15 1.78
CA ARG A 515 11.41 -24.69 0.96
C ARG A 515 12.04 -23.60 0.13
N ILE A 516 13.34 -23.63 -0.01
CA ILE A 516 14.14 -22.71 -0.81
C ILE A 516 14.93 -23.51 -1.83
N ASP A 517 14.88 -23.04 -3.08
CA ASP A 517 15.76 -23.49 -4.14
C ASP A 517 16.45 -22.23 -4.67
N ALA A 518 17.78 -22.10 -4.50
CA ALA A 518 18.53 -20.90 -4.89
C ALA A 518 19.87 -21.28 -5.53
N ASP A 519 20.12 -20.70 -6.68
CA ASP A 519 21.37 -20.77 -7.42
C ASP A 519 21.90 -19.34 -7.57
N VAL A 520 22.84 -18.96 -6.73
CA VAL A 520 23.37 -17.60 -6.66
C VAL A 520 24.88 -17.60 -6.66
N VAL A 521 25.46 -16.50 -7.11
CA VAL A 521 26.88 -16.22 -7.05
C VAL A 521 27.12 -14.99 -6.19
N ALA A 522 28.01 -15.11 -5.25
CA ALA A 522 28.43 -14.03 -4.35
C ALA A 522 29.64 -13.26 -4.91
N TYR A 523 29.61 -11.91 -4.82
CA TYR A 523 30.65 -11.02 -5.37
C TYR A 523 30.80 -9.72 -4.55
N PRO A 524 31.47 -9.69 -3.40
CA PRO A 524 31.67 -10.76 -2.44
C PRO A 524 30.41 -10.99 -1.58
N ILE A 525 30.44 -12.00 -0.72
CA ILE A 525 29.61 -12.09 0.45
C ILE A 525 30.45 -11.77 1.69
N SER A 526 29.96 -10.87 2.56
CA SER A 526 30.60 -10.65 3.86
C SER A 526 30.27 -11.81 4.80
N LEU A 527 31.31 -12.51 5.24
CA LEU A 527 31.17 -13.59 6.21
C LEU A 527 30.74 -13.05 7.60
N ALA A 528 31.03 -11.80 7.89
CA ALA A 528 30.54 -11.11 9.08
C ALA A 528 29.01 -10.96 9.07
N GLU A 529 28.40 -10.69 7.91
CA GLU A 529 26.94 -10.69 7.74
C GLU A 529 26.33 -12.09 7.93
N VAL A 530 26.96 -13.10 7.33
CA VAL A 530 26.56 -14.50 7.52
C VAL A 530 26.68 -14.89 9.00
N GLY A 531 27.74 -14.45 9.67
CA GLY A 531 27.97 -14.67 11.10
C GLY A 531 26.88 -14.09 12.01
N ARG A 532 26.12 -13.08 11.58
CA ARG A 532 24.98 -12.58 12.38
C ARG A 532 23.83 -13.59 12.50
N PHE A 533 23.72 -14.52 11.56
CA PHE A 533 22.78 -15.64 11.67
C PHE A 533 23.31 -16.74 12.59
N VAL A 534 24.64 -16.81 12.79
CA VAL A 534 25.33 -17.78 13.65
C VAL A 534 26.39 -17.05 14.48
N PRO A 535 26.00 -16.21 15.49
CA PRO A 535 26.94 -15.33 16.18
C PRO A 535 28.11 -16.04 16.87
N SER A 536 27.91 -17.25 17.31
CA SER A 536 28.94 -18.10 17.97
C SER A 536 30.05 -18.55 17.02
N ALA A 537 29.82 -18.52 15.69
CA ALA A 537 30.84 -18.87 14.72
C ALA A 537 31.94 -17.80 14.56
N GLY A 538 31.66 -16.54 14.97
CA GLY A 538 32.65 -15.44 14.95
C GLY A 538 33.19 -15.11 13.54
N LEU A 539 32.40 -15.40 12.50
CA LEU A 539 32.82 -15.26 11.10
C LEU A 539 33.16 -13.81 10.74
N GLN A 540 34.22 -13.61 9.99
CA GLN A 540 34.71 -12.33 9.50
C GLN A 540 35.26 -12.49 8.08
N GLY A 541 35.56 -11.36 7.42
CA GLY A 541 36.15 -11.37 6.06
C GLY A 541 35.11 -11.53 4.96
N GLU A 542 35.60 -11.82 3.78
CA GLU A 542 34.80 -11.88 2.56
C GLU A 542 35.11 -13.16 1.78
N ALA A 543 34.12 -13.63 1.02
CA ALA A 543 34.27 -14.74 0.11
C ALA A 543 33.51 -14.49 -1.20
N THR A 544 33.99 -15.07 -2.30
CA THR A 544 33.35 -14.99 -3.61
C THR A 544 33.11 -16.39 -4.15
N GLY A 545 31.99 -16.61 -4.84
CA GLY A 545 31.76 -17.91 -5.49
C GLY A 545 30.28 -18.31 -5.54
N PRO A 546 30.00 -19.47 -6.14
CA PRO A 546 28.64 -20.00 -6.23
C PRO A 546 28.15 -20.56 -4.88
N ILE A 547 26.85 -20.37 -4.67
CA ILE A 547 26.11 -20.90 -3.52
C ILE A 547 24.81 -21.53 -4.05
N HIS A 548 24.66 -22.82 -3.87
CA HIS A 548 23.47 -23.60 -4.22
C HIS A 548 22.75 -24.05 -2.95
N LEU A 549 21.49 -23.67 -2.82
CA LEU A 549 20.65 -24.05 -1.70
C LEU A 549 19.43 -24.79 -2.24
N HIS A 550 19.11 -25.96 -1.68
CA HIS A 550 17.99 -26.73 -2.17
C HIS A 550 17.31 -27.52 -1.03
N GLY A 551 16.01 -27.35 -0.86
CA GLY A 551 15.24 -28.15 0.07
C GLY A 551 14.47 -27.37 1.12
N PRO A 552 13.77 -28.07 2.04
CA PRO A 552 13.09 -27.47 3.17
C PRO A 552 14.09 -26.89 4.19
N LEU A 553 13.69 -25.84 4.90
CA LEU A 553 14.55 -25.21 5.92
C LEU A 553 14.97 -26.15 7.06
N SER A 554 14.27 -27.27 7.25
CA SER A 554 14.63 -28.31 8.22
C SER A 554 15.64 -29.33 7.71
N ASP A 555 15.91 -29.32 6.40
CA ASP A 555 16.88 -30.23 5.73
C ASP A 555 17.32 -29.54 4.42
N LEU A 556 18.03 -28.42 4.57
CA LEU A 556 18.46 -27.57 3.48
C LEU A 556 19.82 -28.07 2.97
N LEU A 557 19.82 -28.65 1.77
CA LEU A 557 21.05 -28.98 1.05
C LEU A 557 21.80 -27.68 0.72
N VAL A 558 23.07 -27.66 1.03
CA VAL A 558 24.00 -26.55 0.75
C VAL A 558 25.16 -27.09 -0.06
N ASP A 559 25.46 -26.44 -1.15
CA ASP A 559 26.65 -26.70 -1.96
C ASP A 559 27.29 -25.37 -2.31
N THR A 560 28.57 -25.21 -1.96
CA THR A 560 29.28 -23.93 -2.17
C THR A 560 30.71 -24.15 -2.60
N ASP A 561 31.22 -23.28 -3.46
CA ASP A 561 32.62 -23.20 -3.78
C ASP A 561 33.11 -21.75 -3.65
N LEU A 562 33.64 -21.44 -2.49
CA LEU A 562 33.93 -20.07 -2.07
C LEU A 562 35.44 -19.82 -2.07
N HIS A 563 35.85 -18.71 -2.64
CA HIS A 563 37.22 -18.25 -2.72
C HIS A 563 37.43 -17.03 -1.84
N THR A 564 38.49 -17.01 -1.07
CA THR A 564 38.90 -15.90 -0.24
C THR A 564 39.85 -14.95 -0.99
N PRO A 565 39.94 -13.66 -0.60
CA PRO A 565 40.77 -12.67 -1.30
C PRO A 565 42.27 -13.00 -1.35
N ASP A 566 42.73 -13.81 -0.41
CA ASP A 566 44.15 -14.26 -0.34
C ASP A 566 44.47 -15.49 -1.21
N GLY A 567 43.48 -15.97 -1.99
CA GLY A 567 43.65 -17.07 -2.96
C GLY A 567 43.33 -18.45 -2.39
N GLY A 568 42.90 -18.55 -1.11
CA GLY A 568 42.39 -19.78 -0.56
C GLY A 568 40.97 -20.09 -1.02
N SER A 569 40.54 -21.36 -0.94
CA SER A 569 39.17 -21.75 -1.24
C SER A 569 38.60 -22.77 -0.26
N ILE A 570 37.32 -22.78 -0.13
CA ILE A 570 36.52 -23.77 0.62
C ILE A 570 35.37 -24.24 -0.27
N SER A 571 35.39 -25.50 -0.65
CA SER A 571 34.25 -26.16 -1.30
C SER A 571 33.53 -26.99 -0.27
N SER A 572 32.26 -26.73 -0.03
CA SER A 572 31.49 -27.41 1.01
C SER A 572 30.15 -27.91 0.50
N ASN A 573 29.75 -29.09 0.95
CA ASN A 573 28.46 -29.69 0.68
C ASN A 573 27.88 -30.34 1.94
N GLY A 574 26.57 -30.48 1.99
CA GLY A 574 25.89 -31.13 3.11
C GLY A 574 24.50 -30.57 3.38
N THR A 575 24.02 -30.76 4.59
CA THR A 575 22.68 -30.33 5.00
C THR A 575 22.69 -29.42 6.22
N LEU A 576 21.73 -28.49 6.27
CA LEU A 576 21.47 -27.56 7.38
C LEU A 576 20.01 -27.65 7.82
N ASP A 577 19.75 -27.80 9.10
CA ASP A 577 18.44 -27.56 9.72
C ASP A 577 18.41 -26.15 10.35
N VAL A 578 17.89 -25.19 9.60
CA VAL A 578 17.74 -23.78 10.04
C VAL A 578 16.32 -23.48 10.53
N ALA A 579 15.42 -24.45 10.52
CA ALA A 579 14.07 -24.34 11.04
C ALA A 579 14.00 -24.59 12.54
N SER A 580 14.89 -25.41 13.06
CA SER A 580 14.97 -25.76 14.49
C SER A 580 15.61 -24.63 15.30
N GLN A 581 15.24 -24.53 16.58
CA GLN A 581 15.81 -23.53 17.49
C GLN A 581 17.33 -23.69 17.66
N ALA A 582 17.82 -24.93 17.65
CA ALA A 582 19.24 -25.25 17.58
C ALA A 582 19.56 -25.73 16.16
N THR A 583 20.31 -24.93 15.41
CA THR A 583 20.72 -25.23 14.03
C THR A 583 21.40 -26.60 13.97
N GLY A 584 20.88 -27.50 13.14
CA GLY A 584 21.51 -28.80 12.84
C GLY A 584 22.38 -28.66 11.59
N TYR A 585 23.46 -29.46 11.53
CA TYR A 585 24.36 -29.48 10.39
C TYR A 585 24.98 -30.85 10.19
N ASP A 586 25.16 -31.22 8.92
CA ASP A 586 25.95 -32.36 8.44
C ASP A 586 26.68 -31.87 7.19
N LEU A 587 27.92 -31.38 7.39
CA LEU A 587 28.68 -30.66 6.37
C LEU A 587 30.02 -31.36 6.13
N SER A 588 30.39 -31.42 4.87
CA SER A 588 31.72 -31.81 4.42
C SER A 588 32.32 -30.63 3.67
N ALA A 589 33.58 -30.32 3.91
CA ALA A 589 34.29 -29.24 3.26
C ALA A 589 35.72 -29.67 2.83
N THR A 590 36.10 -29.32 1.63
CA THR A 590 37.47 -29.43 1.11
C THR A 590 38.11 -28.05 1.12
N LEU A 591 39.20 -27.92 1.77
CA LEU A 591 40.02 -26.72 1.88
C LEU A 591 41.18 -26.76 0.89
N THR A 592 41.44 -25.66 0.23
CA THR A 592 42.65 -25.50 -0.64
C THR A 592 43.33 -24.19 -0.27
N ALA A 593 44.53 -24.29 0.27
CA ALA A 593 45.33 -23.15 0.71
C ALA A 593 44.55 -22.16 1.62
N PHE A 594 43.57 -22.66 2.37
CA PHE A 594 42.59 -21.85 3.11
C PHE A 594 43.22 -21.15 4.33
N ASN A 595 43.00 -19.85 4.41
CA ASN A 595 43.51 -19.03 5.51
C ASN A 595 42.44 -18.85 6.61
N LEU A 596 42.62 -19.48 7.74
CA LEU A 596 41.66 -19.44 8.83
C LEU A 596 41.50 -18.04 9.45
N SER A 597 42.53 -17.19 9.37
CA SER A 597 42.44 -15.81 9.88
C SER A 597 41.47 -14.92 9.08
N VAL A 598 41.09 -15.30 7.87
CA VAL A 598 40.07 -14.61 7.08
C VAL A 598 38.66 -14.81 7.65
N VAL A 599 38.41 -15.96 8.27
CA VAL A 599 37.09 -16.27 8.86
C VAL A 599 37.04 -16.04 10.37
N ASP A 600 38.18 -16.09 11.07
CA ASP A 600 38.31 -15.74 12.49
C ASP A 600 39.59 -14.95 12.73
N SER A 601 39.45 -13.67 13.08
CA SER A 601 40.62 -12.78 13.33
C SER A 601 41.51 -13.19 14.51
N LYS A 602 41.04 -14.08 15.37
CA LYS A 602 41.82 -14.64 16.48
C LYS A 602 42.64 -15.85 16.06
N ALA A 603 42.29 -16.45 14.91
CA ALA A 603 43.03 -17.58 14.39
C ALA A 603 44.39 -17.13 13.80
N PRO A 604 45.39 -17.99 13.84
CA PRO A 604 46.67 -17.72 13.14
C PRO A 604 46.45 -17.67 11.63
N VAL A 605 47.27 -16.94 10.95
CA VAL A 605 47.35 -17.00 9.48
C VAL A 605 47.73 -18.40 9.08
N THR A 606 46.97 -19.01 8.18
CA THR A 606 47.16 -20.39 7.77
C THR A 606 47.08 -20.54 6.25
N SER A 607 47.54 -21.66 5.74
CA SER A 607 47.27 -22.16 4.41
C SER A 607 46.91 -23.65 4.58
N LEU A 608 45.62 -23.93 4.78
CA LEU A 608 45.13 -25.29 5.07
C LEU A 608 44.66 -25.97 3.79
N THR A 609 45.07 -27.22 3.62
CA THR A 609 44.61 -28.06 2.49
C THR A 609 44.20 -29.43 3.02
N GLY A 610 43.00 -29.88 2.66
CA GLY A 610 42.47 -31.17 3.04
C GLY A 610 40.99 -31.14 3.32
N ASP A 611 40.45 -32.16 3.95
CA ASP A 611 39.02 -32.37 4.15
C ASP A 611 38.62 -32.19 5.61
N VAL A 612 37.46 -31.58 5.81
CA VAL A 612 36.87 -31.36 7.11
C VAL A 612 35.39 -31.79 7.09
N THR A 613 34.98 -32.57 8.08
CA THR A 613 33.56 -32.91 8.24
C THR A 613 33.06 -32.47 9.62
N ALA A 614 31.85 -31.95 9.67
CA ALA A 614 31.21 -31.52 10.90
C ALA A 614 29.74 -31.95 10.92
N VAL A 615 29.38 -32.79 11.88
CA VAL A 615 28.00 -33.28 12.08
C VAL A 615 27.55 -32.94 13.47
N GLY A 616 26.44 -32.23 13.60
CA GLY A 616 26.00 -31.84 14.94
C GLY A 616 24.78 -30.96 14.99
N ARG A 617 24.57 -30.39 16.17
CA ARG A 617 23.46 -29.50 16.45
C ARG A 617 23.87 -28.47 17.50
N GLY A 618 23.42 -27.21 17.26
CA GLY A 618 23.78 -26.06 18.09
C GLY A 618 25.16 -25.49 17.72
N THR A 619 25.40 -24.27 18.12
CA THR A 619 26.63 -23.52 17.86
C THR A 619 27.22 -22.92 19.14
N ASP A 620 26.45 -22.85 20.22
CA ASP A 620 26.90 -22.33 21.52
C ASP A 620 27.56 -23.46 22.33
N LEU A 621 28.79 -23.22 22.79
CA LEU A 621 29.60 -24.20 23.52
C LEU A 621 28.89 -24.96 24.63
N PRO A 622 28.02 -24.35 25.47
CA PRO A 622 27.30 -25.05 26.51
C PRO A 622 26.28 -26.09 26.00
N THR A 623 25.70 -25.88 24.82
CA THR A 623 24.62 -26.70 24.25
C THR A 623 25.04 -27.45 22.99
N LEU A 624 26.26 -27.20 22.54
CA LEU A 624 26.82 -27.82 21.34
C LEU A 624 26.86 -29.34 21.48
N THR A 625 26.31 -30.01 20.48
CA THR A 625 26.53 -31.47 20.28
C THR A 625 27.06 -31.64 18.86
N SER A 626 28.34 -32.00 18.73
CA SER A 626 29.00 -32.04 17.42
C SER A 626 30.05 -33.16 17.37
N LYS A 627 30.24 -33.71 16.19
CA LYS A 627 31.40 -34.54 15.81
C LYS A 627 32.13 -33.82 14.67
N VAL A 628 33.42 -33.66 14.83
CA VAL A 628 34.28 -33.03 13.84
C VAL A 628 35.41 -33.98 13.46
N ALA A 629 35.62 -34.12 12.19
CA ALA A 629 36.78 -34.80 11.67
C ALA A 629 37.51 -33.88 10.67
N ALA A 630 38.81 -33.83 10.76
CA ALA A 630 39.65 -33.07 9.85
C ALA A 630 40.90 -33.89 9.43
N ASP A 631 41.13 -34.02 8.17
CA ASP A 631 42.32 -34.64 7.61
C ASP A 631 42.99 -33.61 6.68
N LEU A 632 44.04 -32.98 7.18
CA LEU A 632 44.76 -31.92 6.45
C LEU A 632 46.17 -32.46 6.05
N SER A 633 46.61 -32.04 4.90
CA SER A 633 47.93 -32.38 4.33
C SER A 633 48.56 -31.14 3.72
N SER A 634 49.89 -31.10 3.64
CA SER A 634 50.63 -30.02 2.98
C SER A 634 50.19 -28.61 3.42
N SER A 635 49.83 -28.49 4.68
CA SER A 635 49.26 -27.26 5.28
C SER A 635 50.40 -26.44 5.92
N HIS A 636 50.13 -25.15 6.16
CA HIS A 636 51.09 -24.25 6.78
C HIS A 636 50.40 -23.37 7.81
N VAL A 637 51.08 -23.08 8.92
CA VAL A 637 50.74 -22.03 9.86
C VAL A 637 51.79 -20.91 9.72
N ILE A 638 51.35 -19.71 9.44
CA ILE A 638 52.20 -18.56 9.13
C ILE A 638 52.28 -17.65 10.35
N ARG A 639 53.45 -17.33 10.80
CA ARG A 639 53.69 -16.38 11.91
C ARG A 639 54.74 -15.35 11.49
N GLY A 640 54.30 -14.17 11.11
CA GLY A 640 55.15 -13.13 10.56
C GLY A 640 55.84 -13.58 9.24
N ALA A 641 57.18 -13.63 9.22
CA ALA A 641 57.94 -14.09 8.08
C ALA A 641 58.23 -15.61 8.09
N ASP A 642 57.86 -16.30 9.16
CA ASP A 642 58.14 -17.72 9.34
C ASP A 642 56.88 -18.57 8.99
N SER A 643 57.09 -19.67 8.29
CA SER A 643 56.08 -20.66 7.91
C SER A 643 56.39 -22.01 8.54
N ILE A 644 55.38 -22.58 9.17
CA ILE A 644 55.44 -23.90 9.78
C ILE A 644 54.69 -24.88 8.91
N ALA A 645 55.40 -25.82 8.34
CA ALA A 645 54.78 -26.88 7.59
C ALA A 645 54.07 -27.89 8.58
N VAL A 646 52.85 -28.21 8.22
CA VAL A 646 52.04 -29.30 8.80
C VAL A 646 51.82 -30.28 7.68
N ASP A 647 52.69 -31.32 7.63
CA ASP A 647 52.68 -32.34 6.59
C ASP A 647 51.43 -33.17 6.64
N THR A 648 50.93 -33.47 7.88
CA THR A 648 49.72 -34.22 8.11
C THR A 648 49.09 -33.76 9.44
N LEU A 649 47.81 -33.49 9.42
CA LEU A 649 46.98 -33.30 10.63
C LEU A 649 45.70 -34.13 10.49
N SER A 650 45.50 -35.05 11.40
CA SER A 650 44.26 -35.83 11.49
C SER A 650 43.64 -35.63 12.87
N VAL A 651 42.43 -35.11 12.88
CA VAL A 651 41.65 -34.84 14.10
C VAL A 651 40.33 -35.59 14.02
N ARG A 652 39.95 -36.23 15.10
CA ARG A 652 38.61 -36.77 15.35
C ARG A 652 38.21 -36.34 16.74
N ALA A 653 37.19 -35.53 16.84
CA ALA A 653 36.72 -34.99 18.13
C ALA A 653 35.21 -34.92 18.19
N SER A 654 34.66 -34.99 19.35
CA SER A 654 33.25 -34.78 19.63
C SER A 654 33.09 -33.81 20.78
N ALA A 655 31.96 -33.07 20.77
CA ALA A 655 31.57 -32.18 21.84
C ALA A 655 30.13 -32.45 22.24
N ALA A 656 29.82 -32.42 23.52
CA ALA A 656 28.46 -32.55 24.04
C ALA A 656 28.35 -31.87 25.40
N ASN A 657 27.29 -31.04 25.57
CA ASN A 657 26.91 -30.40 26.83
C ASN A 657 28.06 -29.66 27.54
N GLY A 658 28.88 -28.97 26.76
CA GLY A 658 30.01 -28.17 27.28
C GLY A 658 31.31 -28.96 27.54
N ASP A 659 31.35 -30.25 27.23
CA ASP A 659 32.53 -31.09 27.26
C ASP A 659 32.98 -31.46 25.86
N ALA A 660 34.29 -31.53 25.61
CA ALA A 660 34.89 -32.02 24.38
C ALA A 660 35.67 -33.31 24.64
N HIS A 661 35.60 -34.24 23.69
CA HIS A 661 36.38 -35.45 23.71
C HIS A 661 37.14 -35.58 22.38
N VAL A 662 38.48 -35.59 22.48
CA VAL A 662 39.38 -35.86 21.35
C VAL A 662 39.59 -37.38 21.29
N GLU A 663 38.96 -38.02 20.30
CA GLU A 663 39.13 -39.45 20.04
C GLU A 663 40.57 -39.74 19.56
N ARG A 664 41.05 -38.87 18.63
CA ARG A 664 42.39 -38.95 18.06
C ARG A 664 42.78 -37.58 17.52
N LEU A 665 43.97 -37.17 17.91
CA LEU A 665 44.69 -36.07 17.24
C LEU A 665 46.06 -36.63 16.86
N PHE A 666 46.41 -36.48 15.60
CA PHE A 666 47.74 -36.76 15.08
C PHE A 666 48.19 -35.55 14.24
N ALA A 667 49.32 -34.99 14.56
CA ALA A 667 49.94 -33.91 13.77
C ALA A 667 51.40 -34.26 13.53
N ALA A 668 51.83 -34.08 12.30
CA ALA A 668 53.21 -34.28 11.90
C ALA A 668 53.68 -33.15 10.97
N GLY A 669 54.86 -32.64 11.17
CA GLY A 669 55.48 -31.59 10.36
C GLY A 669 56.71 -31.00 11.03
N ALA A 670 57.58 -30.38 10.23
CA ALA A 670 58.81 -29.72 10.70
C ALA A 670 59.64 -30.60 11.71
N GLN A 671 59.75 -31.88 11.43
CA GLN A 671 60.43 -32.86 12.31
C GLN A 671 59.82 -33.01 13.72
N THR A 672 58.53 -32.69 13.83
CA THR A 672 57.77 -32.80 15.05
C THR A 672 56.57 -33.68 14.80
N ARG A 673 56.19 -34.53 15.78
CA ARG A 673 54.94 -35.32 15.81
C ARG A 673 54.25 -35.09 17.12
N ALA A 674 52.95 -34.86 17.05
CA ALA A 674 52.11 -34.71 18.22
C ALA A 674 50.92 -35.68 18.13
N THR A 675 50.57 -36.26 19.23
CA THR A 675 49.34 -37.06 19.40
C THR A 675 48.61 -36.58 20.65
N ALA A 676 47.27 -36.58 20.59
CA ALA A 676 46.45 -36.33 21.77
C ALA A 676 45.17 -37.17 21.72
N SER A 677 44.65 -37.56 22.87
CA SER A 677 43.35 -38.20 23.06
C SER A 677 42.84 -38.00 24.47
N GLY A 678 41.53 -37.94 24.67
CA GLY A 678 40.91 -37.74 25.98
C GLY A 678 39.92 -36.59 26.00
N GLY A 679 39.40 -36.27 27.19
CA GLY A 679 38.35 -35.25 27.37
C GLY A 679 38.84 -33.97 28.04
N PHE A 680 38.20 -32.85 27.75
CA PHE A 680 38.38 -31.58 28.45
C PHE A 680 37.09 -30.76 28.41
N GLY A 681 36.87 -29.92 29.44
CA GLY A 681 35.73 -29.03 29.49
C GLY A 681 35.88 -27.81 28.58
N LEU A 682 34.90 -27.53 27.74
CA LEU A 682 34.84 -26.33 26.88
C LEU A 682 34.35 -25.09 27.65
N VAL A 683 33.53 -25.28 28.68
CA VAL A 683 32.89 -24.21 29.46
C VAL A 683 33.37 -24.19 30.90
N SER A 684 33.70 -25.32 31.46
CA SER A 684 34.26 -25.47 32.80
C SER A 684 35.77 -25.71 32.71
N ASN A 685 36.57 -25.17 33.65
CA ASN A 685 37.98 -25.52 33.81
C ASN A 685 38.18 -27.00 34.27
N ARG A 686 37.29 -27.87 33.87
CA ARG A 686 37.44 -29.32 34.11
C ARG A 686 38.53 -29.83 33.21
N ILE A 687 39.65 -30.19 33.81
CA ILE A 687 40.74 -30.93 33.13
C ILE A 687 40.41 -32.39 33.36
N ASP A 688 39.84 -33.05 32.38
CA ASP A 688 39.58 -34.49 32.40
C ASP A 688 40.51 -35.18 31.42
N SER A 689 41.59 -35.73 31.92
CA SER A 689 42.40 -36.79 31.26
C SER A 689 42.72 -36.62 29.75
N LEU A 690 43.08 -35.45 29.29
CA LEU A 690 43.65 -35.30 27.96
C LEU A 690 45.10 -35.83 27.96
N ASN A 691 45.30 -36.99 27.40
CA ASN A 691 46.63 -37.56 27.19
C ASN A 691 47.26 -36.96 25.91
N TYR A 692 48.49 -36.52 26.03
CA TYR A 692 49.24 -36.01 24.87
C TYR A 692 50.66 -36.51 24.85
N ALA A 693 51.25 -36.63 23.66
CA ALA A 693 52.66 -36.88 23.46
C ALA A 693 53.18 -36.05 22.30
N VAL A 694 54.30 -35.39 22.50
CA VAL A 694 54.99 -34.61 21.48
C VAL A 694 56.43 -35.14 21.35
N VAL A 695 56.79 -35.50 20.16
CA VAL A 695 58.13 -35.95 19.77
C VAL A 695 58.74 -34.95 18.81
N VAL A 696 59.82 -34.35 19.21
CA VAL A 696 60.60 -33.44 18.37
C VAL A 696 61.90 -34.13 18.02
N ASP A 697 62.01 -34.53 16.76
CA ASP A 697 63.20 -35.26 16.27
C ASP A 697 64.46 -34.38 16.17
N SER A 698 64.27 -33.08 16.06
CA SER A 698 65.35 -32.09 16.09
C SER A 698 64.90 -30.78 16.72
N LEU A 699 65.45 -30.42 17.86
CA LEU A 699 65.20 -29.16 18.52
C LEU A 699 65.58 -27.93 17.64
N GLY A 700 66.49 -28.14 16.73
CA GLY A 700 66.82 -27.09 15.75
C GLY A 700 65.66 -26.65 14.88
N ALA A 701 64.67 -27.50 14.66
CA ALA A 701 63.46 -27.15 13.95
C ALA A 701 62.60 -26.18 14.76
N LEU A 702 62.62 -26.23 16.08
CA LEU A 702 61.87 -25.33 16.98
C LEU A 702 62.53 -23.94 17.17
N ASN A 703 63.80 -23.78 16.76
CA ASN A 703 64.52 -22.51 16.93
C ASN A 703 63.87 -21.33 16.20
N ARG A 704 63.08 -21.61 15.15
CA ARG A 704 62.31 -20.61 14.42
C ARG A 704 61.03 -20.14 15.19
N TRP A 705 60.60 -20.92 16.18
CA TRP A 705 59.36 -20.69 16.91
C TRP A 705 59.54 -20.01 18.24
N LEU A 706 60.75 -20.13 18.78
CA LEU A 706 61.05 -19.45 20.02
C LEU A 706 60.94 -17.97 19.75
N PRO A 707 60.23 -17.23 20.62
CA PRO A 707 60.21 -15.79 20.52
C PRO A 707 61.65 -15.33 20.47
N LYS A 708 62.08 -14.69 19.40
CA LYS A 708 63.34 -13.99 19.39
C LYS A 708 63.22 -12.99 20.53
N SER A 709 63.99 -13.26 21.62
CA SER A 709 64.06 -12.37 22.73
C SER A 709 64.46 -11.00 22.19
N THR A 710 63.51 -10.10 22.09
CA THR A 710 63.78 -8.69 21.79
C THR A 710 64.38 -8.00 22.98
N ASP A 711 64.52 -8.68 24.12
CA ASP A 711 65.31 -8.29 25.23
C ASP A 711 66.81 -8.56 24.98
N SER A 712 67.41 -7.75 24.15
CA SER A 712 68.84 -7.46 24.19
C SER A 712 69.15 -6.53 25.40
N THR A 713 68.44 -6.60 26.47
CA THR A 713 68.93 -6.28 27.80
C THR A 713 69.69 -7.52 28.27
N SER A 714 70.93 -7.68 27.70
CA SER A 714 71.98 -8.34 28.44
C SER A 714 71.94 -7.75 29.84
N VAL A 715 71.42 -8.51 30.80
CA VAL A 715 71.71 -8.21 32.21
C VAL A 715 73.25 -8.22 32.26
N PRO A 716 73.91 -7.07 32.48
CA PRO A 716 75.37 -7.08 32.52
C PRO A 716 75.73 -8.04 33.64
N PRO A 717 76.65 -9.04 33.35
CA PRO A 717 77.04 -9.97 34.37
C PRO A 717 77.46 -9.20 35.59
N ARG A 718 76.93 -9.63 36.75
CA ARG A 718 77.21 -8.91 38.04
C ARG A 718 78.68 -8.56 38.10
N PRO A 719 79.07 -7.33 38.38
CA PRO A 719 80.48 -6.86 38.30
C PRO A 719 81.50 -7.80 39.00
N ALA A 720 81.05 -8.46 40.06
CA ALA A 720 81.86 -9.47 40.80
C ALA A 720 82.15 -10.74 39.97
N VAL A 721 81.27 -11.17 39.05
CA VAL A 721 81.50 -12.34 38.19
C VAL A 721 82.46 -11.98 37.06
N VAL A 722 82.28 -10.79 36.43
CA VAL A 722 83.22 -10.31 35.42
C VAL A 722 84.61 -10.05 36.01
N ALA A 723 84.70 -9.50 37.23
CA ALA A 723 85.99 -9.33 37.91
C ALA A 723 86.68 -10.66 38.22
N ARG A 724 85.91 -11.70 38.59
CA ARG A 724 86.44 -13.06 38.86
C ARG A 724 86.94 -13.71 37.54
N ILE A 725 86.18 -13.66 36.47
CA ILE A 725 86.58 -14.22 35.16
C ILE A 725 87.78 -13.49 34.60
N LEU A 726 87.91 -12.17 34.76
CA LEU A 726 89.06 -11.40 34.33
C LEU A 726 90.26 -11.67 35.22
N ALA A 727 90.07 -11.89 36.51
CA ALA A 727 91.15 -12.27 37.42
C ALA A 727 91.70 -13.69 37.13
N GLU A 728 90.84 -14.64 36.89
CA GLU A 728 91.22 -15.99 36.44
C GLU A 728 91.96 -16.01 35.08
N ALA A 729 91.45 -15.24 34.11
CA ALA A 729 92.11 -15.08 32.82
C ALA A 729 93.45 -14.42 32.87
N ARG A 730 93.59 -13.41 33.77
CA ARG A 730 94.90 -12.75 34.05
C ARG A 730 95.86 -13.73 34.75
N ALA A 731 95.38 -14.50 35.70
CA ALA A 731 96.15 -15.51 36.40
C ALA A 731 96.62 -16.61 35.44
N ASP A 732 95.80 -17.11 34.53
CA ASP A 732 96.16 -18.09 33.49
C ASP A 732 97.13 -17.47 32.45
N SER A 733 96.92 -16.24 32.02
CA SER A 733 97.88 -15.52 31.19
C SER A 733 99.22 -15.36 31.85
N ALA A 734 99.26 -15.00 33.15
CA ALA A 734 100.51 -14.89 33.91
C ALA A 734 101.17 -16.28 34.09
N ARG A 735 100.41 -17.37 34.28
CA ARG A 735 100.98 -18.74 34.33
C ARG A 735 101.54 -19.18 32.98
N THR A 736 100.78 -18.88 31.91
CA THR A 736 101.27 -19.18 30.52
C THR A 736 102.52 -18.38 30.16
N ALA A 737 102.57 -17.07 30.54
CA ALA A 737 103.77 -16.24 30.31
C ALA A 737 105.00 -16.73 31.14
N LYS A 738 104.78 -17.14 32.39
CA LYS A 738 105.85 -17.75 33.17
C LYS A 738 106.35 -19.09 32.56
N ARG A 739 105.45 -19.90 32.08
CA ARG A 739 105.81 -21.15 31.44
C ARG A 739 106.56 -20.93 30.12
N THR A 740 106.10 -19.97 29.34
CA THR A 740 106.77 -19.58 28.07
C THR A 740 108.11 -19.01 28.28
N GLU A 741 108.29 -18.22 29.32
CA GLU A 741 109.62 -17.66 29.76
C GLU A 741 110.60 -18.76 30.22
N MET A 742 110.03 -19.77 30.95
CA MET A 742 110.83 -20.91 31.42
C MET A 742 111.25 -21.81 30.25
N GLU A 743 110.34 -22.05 29.24
CA GLU A 743 110.70 -22.78 28.01
C GLU A 743 111.66 -22.03 27.17
N ARG A 744 111.63 -20.73 27.11
CA ARG A 744 112.63 -19.90 26.39
C ARG A 744 113.99 -20.00 26.99
N MET A 745 114.09 -20.06 28.36
CA MET A 745 115.38 -20.26 29.01
C MET A 745 115.96 -21.64 28.86
N VAL A 746 115.12 -22.68 28.68
CA VAL A 746 115.57 -24.06 28.68
C VAL A 746 115.86 -24.56 27.23
N HIS A 747 115.22 -24.06 26.20
CA HIS A 747 115.34 -24.59 24.87
C HIS A 747 115.75 -23.65 23.73
N GLY A 748 115.98 -22.39 23.95
CA GLY A 748 116.52 -21.43 22.98
C GLY A 748 115.70 -21.28 21.68
N ARG A 749 114.42 -21.68 21.67
CA ARG A 749 113.55 -21.55 20.52
C ARG A 749 112.51 -20.45 20.76
N PRO A 750 112.17 -19.61 19.75
CA PRO A 750 111.07 -18.69 19.88
C PRO A 750 109.73 -19.47 20.01
N PRO A 751 108.84 -19.02 20.88
CA PRO A 751 107.59 -19.73 21.08
C PRO A 751 106.80 -19.76 19.79
N PRO A 752 106.02 -20.88 19.51
CA PRO A 752 105.13 -20.93 18.44
C PRO A 752 104.04 -19.86 18.63
N ARG A 753 103.68 -19.15 17.54
CA ARG A 753 102.54 -18.19 17.59
C ARG A 753 101.28 -18.94 18.02
N LEU A 754 100.75 -18.64 19.13
CA LEU A 754 99.45 -19.08 19.58
C LEU A 754 98.38 -18.55 18.60
N VAL A 755 97.89 -19.42 17.73
CA VAL A 755 96.69 -19.22 16.98
C VAL A 755 95.52 -19.27 18.06
N VAL A 756 95.09 -18.13 18.55
CA VAL A 756 93.93 -18.03 19.34
C VAL A 756 92.78 -18.36 18.40
N ASN A 757 92.39 -19.64 18.39
CA ASN A 757 91.05 -20.00 17.87
C ASN A 757 90.02 -19.31 18.75
N ARG A 758 89.55 -18.12 18.28
CA ARG A 758 88.36 -17.55 18.89
C ARG A 758 87.25 -18.55 18.72
N PRO A 759 86.65 -19.08 19.78
CA PRO A 759 85.46 -19.90 19.64
C PRO A 759 84.43 -19.09 18.86
N ARG A 760 83.94 -19.61 17.74
CA ARG A 760 82.83 -19.04 17.08
C ARG A 760 81.75 -18.79 18.13
N PRO A 761 81.16 -17.57 18.26
CA PRO A 761 80.08 -17.39 19.17
C PRO A 761 79.00 -18.39 18.77
N VAL A 762 78.73 -19.37 19.62
CA VAL A 762 77.58 -20.24 19.50
C VAL A 762 76.36 -19.31 19.67
N PRO A 763 75.50 -19.23 18.67
CA PRO A 763 74.27 -18.44 18.87
C PRO A 763 73.58 -18.94 20.10
N ARG A 764 73.39 -18.10 21.12
CA ARG A 764 72.85 -18.50 22.43
C ARG A 764 71.38 -18.93 22.40
N ASP A 765 70.78 -18.98 21.22
CA ASP A 765 69.34 -19.26 21.01
C ASP A 765 69.09 -20.46 20.07
N THR A 766 70.03 -21.35 19.88
CA THR A 766 69.87 -22.58 19.12
C THR A 766 69.74 -23.78 20.06
N MET A 767 68.54 -24.41 20.08
CA MET A 767 68.37 -25.69 20.74
C MET A 767 68.80 -26.83 19.80
N VAL A 768 69.57 -27.77 20.28
CA VAL A 768 70.04 -28.96 19.55
C VAL A 768 69.70 -30.20 20.33
N GLY A 769 69.16 -31.22 19.68
CA GLY A 769 68.83 -32.48 20.32
C GLY A 769 67.39 -32.98 19.94
N ARG A 770 66.94 -34.06 20.56
CA ARG A 770 65.57 -34.60 20.51
C ARG A 770 64.86 -34.31 21.82
N LEU A 771 63.55 -33.99 21.70
CA LEU A 771 62.71 -33.80 22.87
C LEU A 771 61.52 -34.78 22.75
N TYR A 772 61.25 -35.48 23.80
CA TYR A 772 60.03 -36.22 23.99
C TYR A 772 59.31 -35.65 25.21
N PHE A 773 58.08 -35.27 25.01
CA PHE A 773 57.23 -34.71 26.05
C PHE A 773 55.88 -35.44 26.01
N ALA A 774 55.47 -36.05 27.09
CA ALA A 774 54.19 -36.67 27.20
C ALA A 774 53.59 -36.43 28.58
N GLY A 775 52.29 -36.27 28.67
CA GLY A 775 51.59 -36.03 29.91
C GLY A 775 50.10 -36.21 29.78
N THR A 776 49.45 -36.07 30.90
CA THR A 776 47.99 -35.98 30.99
C THR A 776 47.68 -34.60 31.59
N LEU A 777 46.82 -33.86 30.92
CA LEU A 777 46.29 -32.61 31.42
C LEU A 777 45.03 -32.85 32.22
#